data_82675ebfd7f614f2649bd3239c8c00e6
#
_entry.id   82675ebfd7f614f2649bd3239c8c00e6
#
_cell.length_a   1.000
_cell.length_b   1.000
_cell.length_c   1.000
_cell.angle_alpha   90.00
_cell.angle_beta   90.00
_cell.angle_gamma   90.00
#
_symmetry.space_group_name_H-M   'P 1'
#
loop_
_entity.id
_entity.type
_entity.pdbx_description
1 polymer ?
#
loop_
_entity_poly.entity_id
_entity_poly.type
_entity_poly.pdbx_seq_one_letter_code
_entity_poly.pdbx_strand_id
1 'polypeptide(L)'
;LKTILSTSVFAIASVALHAQLPAKVESFPVRDVRLTASPFKHAEDMDIRYLLGIDPDRLLAPYLKEAGLSPKAENYTNWENTGLDGHIGGHYLSALSYMYAATGNKEIKARLDYMISELKRCQDAAGDGYLCGVPNGRKMWKEIEEGNIRTSGFGLNDRWVPLYNIHKIYAGLRDATLQTDSREAKEMLVKLTDWMIRLVSKLSDEQIQDMLRSEHGGLNETFADVAAITGDKRYLKLAHQFSHHTVLQPLLRQEDKLTGMHANTQIPKVIGFKRIADLEGNRDWSEAARYFWETVVNHRSITIGGNSVREHFHPADDFSSMLTSEQGPETCNTYNMLRLTKMLYETSADVHFMDYYERALYNHILSTQDPVQGGFVYFTPMRAGHYRVYSQPQASFWCCVGSGMENHARYGEMIYGHKDNNLYVNLFIPSTLRWGDTQIEQQTAFPDEEGSTLVISPEKGKKEFTLLFRIPEWTKPEALRLSVNGKRQNVTVKEGYVSLNRTWSKGDKVRLELPMHLRAIALPDGSANYSILYGPIVLAARLGKQNQDGMFADDSRGGHIAAGPRLPLQTMPVIVGDKNNLLSHLKKVEGKPLTFTLSGVYPERYEGMTVEPFFRLYECRYMVYWPVLSVQELQARQEQLAKEEKERAALDGMTADKVICGEQQPESDHFIRMENSRTGDDEGIHWREAAGWFSYRMKTNGKQVNKVRIRFRSEIRKDAKVWINGQEVGRLAGKPASDVSVGIFDVPASMQSNEQLEIKIGKGNEKVTPHIYEVRLVTE
;
A
#
# COMPACT_ATOMS: atom_id res chain seq x y z
N LEU A 1 37.85 9.14 71.34
CA LEU A 1 36.78 8.53 70.54
C LEU A 1 36.22 9.62 69.64
N LYS A 2 36.63 9.62 68.38
CA LYS A 2 36.03 10.46 67.30
C LYS A 2 35.50 9.52 66.25
N THR A 3 34.21 9.47 66.09
CA THR A 3 33.49 8.74 65.08
C THR A 3 33.46 9.59 63.82
N ILE A 4 34.03 9.10 62.72
CA ILE A 4 34.01 9.77 61.38
C ILE A 4 32.75 9.22 60.70
N LEU A 5 31.74 10.11 60.47
CA LEU A 5 30.61 9.86 59.55
C LEU A 5 31.08 10.11 58.13
N SER A 6 31.12 9.06 57.32
CA SER A 6 31.30 9.15 55.89
C SER A 6 29.96 9.35 55.23
N THR A 7 29.73 10.56 54.68
CA THR A 7 28.55 10.89 53.91
C THR A 7 28.82 10.54 52.42
N SER A 8 28.28 9.41 51.98
CA SER A 8 28.28 9.03 50.57
C SER A 8 27.19 9.86 49.84
N VAL A 9 27.59 10.81 49.05
CA VAL A 9 26.70 11.54 48.12
C VAL A 9 26.43 10.61 46.93
N PHE A 10 25.28 10.01 46.88
CA PHE A 10 24.75 9.40 45.68
C PHE A 10 24.31 10.51 44.72
N ALA A 11 25.09 10.76 43.67
CA ALA A 11 24.65 11.57 42.54
C ALA A 11 23.62 10.77 41.74
N ILE A 12 22.33 11.08 41.96
CA ILE A 12 21.24 10.61 41.10
C ILE A 12 21.38 11.38 39.80
N ALA A 13 21.97 10.76 38.78
CA ALA A 13 21.88 11.24 37.43
C ALA A 13 20.41 11.10 36.98
N SER A 14 19.67 12.20 37.04
CA SER A 14 18.35 12.30 36.44
C SER A 14 18.51 12.18 34.92
N VAL A 15 18.35 10.97 34.39
CA VAL A 15 18.10 10.76 32.97
C VAL A 15 16.76 11.44 32.68
N ALA A 16 16.80 12.58 32.02
CA ALA A 16 15.59 13.18 31.48
C ALA A 16 15.03 12.19 30.44
N LEU A 17 14.09 11.35 30.86
CA LEU A 17 13.21 10.69 29.91
C LEU A 17 12.44 11.79 29.20
N HIS A 18 12.66 11.93 27.91
CA HIS A 18 11.74 12.72 27.09
C HIS A 18 10.37 12.04 27.23
N ALA A 19 9.37 12.83 27.57
CA ALA A 19 8.03 12.30 27.81
C ALA A 19 7.49 11.77 26.47
N GLN A 20 7.32 10.46 26.36
CA GLN A 20 6.62 9.83 25.23
C GLN A 20 5.20 10.37 25.12
N LEU A 21 4.63 10.39 23.92
CA LEU A 21 3.19 10.65 23.77
C LEU A 21 2.44 9.45 24.40
N PRO A 22 1.63 9.67 25.44
CA PRO A 22 0.96 8.58 26.11
C PRO A 22 -0.08 7.94 25.19
N ALA A 23 -0.01 6.63 25.03
CA ALA A 23 -1.07 5.89 24.37
C ALA A 23 -2.38 6.00 25.19
N LYS A 24 -3.48 6.33 24.54
CA LYS A 24 -4.83 6.31 25.13
C LYS A 24 -5.46 4.93 25.05
N VAL A 25 -5.06 4.15 24.03
CA VAL A 25 -5.43 2.75 23.86
C VAL A 25 -4.19 2.00 23.40
N GLU A 26 -3.98 0.80 23.86
CA GLU A 26 -2.92 -0.10 23.45
C GLU A 26 -3.53 -1.31 22.75
N SER A 27 -3.04 -1.67 21.58
CA SER A 27 -3.47 -2.90 20.88
C SER A 27 -2.90 -4.12 21.60
N PHE A 28 -3.64 -5.22 21.59
CA PHE A 28 -3.10 -6.49 22.08
C PHE A 28 -2.03 -7.03 21.13
N PRO A 29 -1.00 -7.71 21.68
CA PRO A 29 -0.10 -8.50 20.85
C PRO A 29 -0.89 -9.48 19.96
N VAL A 30 -0.51 -9.62 18.70
CA VAL A 30 -1.20 -10.51 17.74
C VAL A 30 -1.31 -11.93 18.28
N ARG A 31 -0.31 -12.39 19.05
CA ARG A 31 -0.30 -13.72 19.68
C ARG A 31 -1.40 -13.95 20.70
N ASP A 32 -2.04 -12.93 21.21
CA ASP A 32 -3.12 -13.04 22.19
C ASP A 32 -4.51 -13.06 21.55
N VAL A 33 -4.60 -12.82 20.23
CA VAL A 33 -5.83 -12.84 19.45
C VAL A 33 -5.78 -13.99 18.45
N ARG A 34 -6.86 -14.81 18.38
CA ARG A 34 -6.99 -15.89 17.40
C ARG A 34 -8.28 -15.72 16.63
N LEU A 35 -8.18 -15.70 15.31
CA LEU A 35 -9.36 -15.69 14.44
C LEU A 35 -10.09 -17.03 14.53
N THR A 36 -11.43 -16.97 14.45
CA THR A 36 -12.29 -18.13 14.28
C THR A 36 -12.99 -18.09 12.94
N ALA A 37 -13.77 -19.11 12.58
CA ALA A 37 -14.36 -19.30 11.27
C ALA A 37 -15.01 -18.02 10.71
N SER A 38 -14.46 -17.49 9.64
CA SER A 38 -14.87 -16.23 9.00
C SER A 38 -14.15 -16.06 7.65
N PRO A 39 -14.54 -15.09 6.81
CA PRO A 39 -13.76 -14.72 5.62
C PRO A 39 -12.32 -14.35 5.94
N PHE A 40 -12.06 -13.69 7.06
CA PHE A 40 -10.71 -13.34 7.52
C PHE A 40 -9.87 -14.56 7.91
N LYS A 41 -10.48 -15.54 8.61
CA LYS A 41 -9.81 -16.80 8.92
C LYS A 41 -9.49 -17.60 7.67
N HIS A 42 -10.40 -17.62 6.70
CA HIS A 42 -10.14 -18.24 5.41
C HIS A 42 -8.95 -17.58 4.69
N ALA A 43 -8.90 -16.25 4.68
CA ALA A 43 -7.80 -15.51 4.08
C ALA A 43 -6.46 -15.76 4.79
N GLU A 44 -6.45 -15.84 6.12
CA GLU A 44 -5.29 -16.23 6.93
C GLU A 44 -4.81 -17.66 6.56
N ASP A 45 -5.74 -18.62 6.41
CA ASP A 45 -5.40 -20.01 6.05
C ASP A 45 -4.86 -20.11 4.61
N MET A 46 -5.38 -19.31 3.68
CA MET A 46 -4.87 -19.23 2.31
C MET A 46 -3.47 -18.63 2.27
N ASP A 47 -3.19 -17.62 3.10
CA ASP A 47 -1.88 -17.01 3.20
C ASP A 47 -0.84 -17.98 3.80
N ILE A 48 -1.21 -18.80 4.80
CA ILE A 48 -0.34 -19.88 5.29
C ILE A 48 0.08 -20.80 4.15
N ARG A 49 -0.85 -21.20 3.29
CA ARG A 49 -0.55 -22.07 2.13
C ARG A 49 0.39 -21.38 1.16
N TYR A 50 0.15 -20.08 0.88
CA TYR A 50 1.00 -19.28 0.01
C TYR A 50 2.42 -19.18 0.55
N LEU A 51 2.59 -18.82 1.83
CA LEU A 51 3.87 -18.73 2.52
C LEU A 51 4.64 -20.06 2.49
N LEU A 52 3.98 -21.17 2.78
CA LEU A 52 4.61 -22.49 2.75
C LEU A 52 4.89 -22.99 1.32
N GLY A 53 4.20 -22.48 0.32
CA GLY A 53 4.44 -22.77 -1.09
C GLY A 53 5.68 -22.08 -1.67
N ILE A 54 6.21 -21.06 -1.03
CA ILE A 54 7.42 -20.35 -1.46
C ILE A 54 8.66 -21.17 -1.08
N ASP A 55 9.63 -21.26 -2.00
CA ASP A 55 10.95 -21.85 -1.74
C ASP A 55 11.88 -20.82 -1.08
N PRO A 56 12.26 -21.01 0.20
CA PRO A 56 13.10 -20.06 0.92
C PRO A 56 14.51 -19.95 0.37
N ASP A 57 15.06 -21.03 -0.22
CA ASP A 57 16.43 -21.03 -0.76
C ASP A 57 16.53 -20.10 -1.98
N ARG A 58 15.45 -19.95 -2.74
CA ARG A 58 15.38 -19.00 -3.86
C ARG A 58 15.31 -17.55 -3.37
N LEU A 59 14.61 -17.29 -2.27
CA LEU A 59 14.58 -15.96 -1.62
C LEU A 59 15.89 -15.59 -0.91
N LEU A 60 16.63 -16.59 -0.43
CA LEU A 60 17.93 -16.43 0.21
C LEU A 60 19.08 -16.24 -0.79
N ALA A 61 18.89 -16.67 -2.04
CA ALA A 61 19.94 -16.64 -3.05
C ALA A 61 20.59 -15.27 -3.25
N PRO A 62 19.85 -14.13 -3.33
CA PRO A 62 20.46 -12.81 -3.43
C PRO A 62 21.37 -12.47 -2.25
N TYR A 63 20.96 -12.78 -1.03
CA TYR A 63 21.75 -12.52 0.19
C TYR A 63 23.01 -13.36 0.25
N LEU A 64 22.94 -14.63 -0.16
CA LEU A 64 24.09 -15.51 -0.22
C LEU A 64 25.12 -15.00 -1.26
N LYS A 65 24.66 -14.59 -2.45
CA LYS A 65 25.51 -14.00 -3.50
C LYS A 65 26.23 -12.74 -3.00
N GLU A 66 25.52 -11.81 -2.36
CA GLU A 66 26.09 -10.58 -1.84
C GLU A 66 27.05 -10.81 -0.66
N ALA A 67 26.85 -11.88 0.10
CA ALA A 67 27.76 -12.31 1.17
C ALA A 67 28.99 -13.09 0.66
N GLY A 68 29.10 -13.33 -0.64
CA GLY A 68 30.19 -14.14 -1.24
C GLY A 68 30.06 -15.64 -0.97
N LEU A 69 28.85 -16.11 -0.63
CA LEU A 69 28.53 -17.51 -0.38
C LEU A 69 27.85 -18.12 -1.62
N SER A 70 28.00 -19.44 -1.78
CA SER A 70 27.29 -20.16 -2.83
C SER A 70 25.79 -20.27 -2.49
N PRO A 71 24.88 -19.81 -3.35
CA PRO A 71 23.46 -20.00 -3.17
C PRO A 71 23.09 -21.48 -3.31
N LYS A 72 22.00 -21.90 -2.62
CA LYS A 72 21.47 -23.26 -2.68
C LYS A 72 20.50 -23.46 -3.86
N ALA A 73 19.93 -22.34 -4.37
CA ALA A 73 19.03 -22.31 -5.50
C ALA A 73 19.25 -21.01 -6.31
N GLU A 74 18.70 -20.94 -7.52
CA GLU A 74 18.67 -19.69 -8.28
C GLU A 74 17.62 -18.73 -7.72
N ASN A 75 17.85 -17.41 -7.87
CA ASN A 75 16.87 -16.38 -7.53
C ASN A 75 15.51 -16.69 -8.15
N TYR A 76 14.46 -16.25 -7.53
CA TYR A 76 13.19 -16.07 -8.21
C TYR A 76 13.33 -15.09 -9.39
N THR A 77 12.45 -15.21 -10.35
CA THR A 77 12.33 -14.32 -11.51
C THR A 77 11.57 -13.01 -11.17
N ASN A 78 11.09 -12.32 -12.16
CA ASN A 78 10.35 -11.07 -12.01
C ASN A 78 11.23 -9.97 -11.40
N TRP A 79 10.82 -9.27 -10.35
CA TRP A 79 11.63 -8.23 -9.72
C TRP A 79 12.82 -8.78 -8.91
N GLU A 80 12.75 -10.04 -8.46
CA GLU A 80 13.79 -10.70 -7.66
C GLU A 80 15.07 -11.07 -8.45
N ASN A 81 15.11 -10.89 -9.77
CA ASN A 81 16.32 -11.07 -10.59
C ASN A 81 16.54 -9.94 -11.61
N THR A 82 15.81 -8.83 -11.49
CA THR A 82 15.90 -7.71 -12.43
C THR A 82 16.27 -6.38 -11.76
N GLY A 83 16.87 -6.44 -10.58
CA GLY A 83 17.44 -5.28 -9.88
C GLY A 83 16.85 -5.01 -8.49
N LEU A 84 15.74 -5.67 -8.10
CA LEU A 84 15.16 -5.58 -6.77
C LEU A 84 15.37 -6.86 -5.95
N ASP A 85 16.41 -7.59 -6.29
CA ASP A 85 16.79 -8.87 -5.70
C ASP A 85 16.83 -8.78 -4.16
N GLY A 86 16.11 -9.66 -3.47
CA GLY A 86 16.09 -9.79 -2.02
C GLY A 86 14.99 -9.00 -1.29
N HIS A 87 14.23 -8.11 -1.95
CA HIS A 87 13.19 -7.35 -1.25
C HIS A 87 12.07 -8.25 -0.70
N ILE A 88 11.65 -9.28 -1.45
CA ILE A 88 10.65 -10.25 -0.98
C ILE A 88 11.18 -11.08 0.18
N GLY A 89 12.48 -11.38 0.25
CA GLY A 89 13.06 -12.07 1.40
C GLY A 89 12.83 -11.33 2.72
N GLY A 90 12.91 -10.00 2.72
CA GLY A 90 12.60 -9.16 3.88
C GLY A 90 11.12 -9.17 4.24
N HIS A 91 10.23 -8.99 3.26
CA HIS A 91 8.78 -9.10 3.44
C HIS A 91 8.36 -10.48 3.95
N TYR A 92 8.95 -11.54 3.40
CA TYR A 92 8.68 -12.91 3.80
C TYR A 92 9.03 -13.15 5.27
N LEU A 93 10.15 -12.59 5.73
CA LEU A 93 10.55 -12.66 7.14
C LEU A 93 9.53 -11.95 8.06
N SER A 94 9.02 -10.78 7.67
CA SER A 94 7.93 -10.09 8.36
C SER A 94 6.66 -10.94 8.40
N ALA A 95 6.23 -11.44 7.23
CA ALA A 95 5.02 -12.23 7.09
C ALA A 95 5.06 -13.52 7.95
N LEU A 96 6.16 -14.27 7.91
CA LEU A 96 6.36 -15.45 8.76
C LEU A 96 6.29 -15.11 10.25
N SER A 97 6.85 -13.96 10.65
CA SER A 97 6.85 -13.52 12.05
C SER A 97 5.45 -13.21 12.54
N TYR A 98 4.67 -12.44 11.78
CA TYR A 98 3.27 -12.14 12.09
C TYR A 98 2.39 -13.39 12.01
N MET A 99 2.56 -14.24 11.00
CA MET A 99 1.76 -15.45 10.83
C MET A 99 2.00 -16.45 11.97
N TYR A 100 3.25 -16.61 12.40
CA TYR A 100 3.53 -17.43 13.58
C TYR A 100 2.89 -16.82 14.84
N ALA A 101 3.02 -15.53 15.05
CA ALA A 101 2.37 -14.86 16.17
C ALA A 101 0.84 -15.03 16.12
N ALA A 102 0.21 -14.83 14.97
CA ALA A 102 -1.23 -14.94 14.77
C ALA A 102 -1.78 -16.35 14.98
N THR A 103 -1.03 -17.40 14.62
CA THR A 103 -1.57 -18.75 14.53
C THR A 103 -0.89 -19.78 15.43
N GLY A 104 0.37 -19.55 15.81
CA GLY A 104 1.21 -20.54 16.48
C GLY A 104 1.60 -21.73 15.59
N ASN A 105 1.48 -21.62 14.26
CA ASN A 105 1.76 -22.68 13.30
C ASN A 105 3.24 -23.07 13.35
N LYS A 106 3.51 -24.38 13.60
CA LYS A 106 4.87 -24.90 13.77
C LYS A 106 5.67 -24.95 12.48
N GLU A 107 5.04 -25.16 11.32
CA GLU A 107 5.71 -25.18 10.01
C GLU A 107 6.15 -23.77 9.63
N ILE A 108 5.31 -22.77 9.88
CA ILE A 108 5.68 -21.34 9.74
C ILE A 108 6.86 -21.00 10.65
N LYS A 109 6.84 -21.48 11.92
CA LYS A 109 7.98 -21.26 12.85
C LYS A 109 9.27 -21.90 12.35
N ALA A 110 9.21 -23.12 11.88
CA ALA A 110 10.39 -23.81 11.33
C ALA A 110 10.96 -23.07 10.11
N ARG A 111 10.08 -22.55 9.25
CA ARG A 111 10.45 -21.74 8.08
C ARG A 111 11.09 -20.41 8.48
N LEU A 112 10.53 -19.75 9.50
CA LEU A 112 11.07 -18.51 10.07
C LEU A 112 12.48 -18.74 10.64
N ASP A 113 12.66 -19.79 11.44
CA ASP A 113 13.96 -20.12 12.04
C ASP A 113 15.02 -20.43 10.99
N TYR A 114 14.62 -21.13 9.94
CA TYR A 114 15.50 -21.40 8.80
C TYR A 114 15.96 -20.11 8.11
N MET A 115 15.03 -19.20 7.81
CA MET A 115 15.37 -17.90 7.21
C MET A 115 16.33 -17.10 8.09
N ILE A 116 16.05 -17.00 9.40
CA ILE A 116 16.90 -16.27 10.34
C ILE A 116 18.31 -16.88 10.38
N SER A 117 18.42 -18.21 10.45
CA SER A 117 19.72 -18.91 10.49
C SER A 117 20.55 -18.66 9.23
N GLU A 118 19.96 -18.73 8.05
CA GLU A 118 20.68 -18.49 6.79
C GLU A 118 21.05 -17.02 6.60
N LEU A 119 20.18 -16.08 6.96
CA LEU A 119 20.48 -14.65 6.93
C LEU A 119 21.59 -14.29 7.92
N LYS A 120 21.61 -14.94 9.11
CA LYS A 120 22.69 -14.77 10.05
C LYS A 120 24.03 -15.26 9.48
N ARG A 121 24.03 -16.40 8.79
CA ARG A 121 25.21 -16.93 8.10
C ARG A 121 25.73 -15.92 7.03
N CYS A 122 24.82 -15.28 6.30
CA CYS A 122 25.18 -14.22 5.33
C CYS A 122 25.81 -13.01 6.02
N GLN A 123 25.23 -12.51 7.13
CA GLN A 123 25.77 -11.37 7.84
C GLN A 123 27.12 -11.68 8.53
N ASP A 124 27.27 -12.89 9.07
CA ASP A 124 28.53 -13.32 9.68
C ASP A 124 29.66 -13.45 8.62
N ALA A 125 29.34 -13.96 7.44
CA ALA A 125 30.27 -14.01 6.31
C ALA A 125 30.65 -12.62 5.78
N ALA A 126 29.73 -11.68 5.81
CA ALA A 126 29.96 -10.28 5.48
C ALA A 126 30.97 -9.61 6.42
N GLY A 127 30.93 -9.95 7.71
CA GLY A 127 31.92 -9.59 8.73
C GLY A 127 31.81 -8.18 9.29
N ASP A 128 31.13 -7.26 8.62
CA ASP A 128 30.97 -5.85 8.98
C ASP A 128 29.56 -5.46 9.44
N GLY A 129 28.65 -6.43 9.51
CA GLY A 129 27.25 -6.21 9.87
C GLY A 129 26.32 -5.96 8.70
N TYR A 130 26.81 -5.81 7.49
CA TYR A 130 26.02 -5.66 6.28
C TYR A 130 25.19 -6.91 5.97
N LEU A 131 23.94 -6.68 5.54
CA LEU A 131 23.03 -7.72 5.09
C LEU A 131 22.03 -7.12 4.09
N CYS A 132 22.12 -7.50 2.82
CA CYS A 132 21.21 -7.05 1.77
C CYS A 132 21.31 -7.99 0.56
N GLY A 133 20.27 -8.00 -0.30
CA GLY A 133 20.25 -8.76 -1.55
C GLY A 133 20.53 -7.93 -2.81
N VAL A 134 20.78 -6.62 -2.69
CA VAL A 134 21.01 -5.72 -3.85
C VAL A 134 22.24 -6.15 -4.63
N PRO A 135 22.11 -6.47 -5.94
CA PRO A 135 23.23 -6.96 -6.75
C PRO A 135 24.40 -5.95 -6.81
N ASN A 136 25.62 -6.40 -6.46
CA ASN A 136 26.81 -5.55 -6.33
C ASN A 136 26.60 -4.34 -5.40
N GLY A 137 25.79 -4.51 -4.36
CA GLY A 137 25.42 -3.48 -3.41
C GLY A 137 26.62 -2.90 -2.68
N ARG A 138 27.60 -3.72 -2.30
CA ARG A 138 28.82 -3.27 -1.59
C ARG A 138 29.60 -2.19 -2.34
N LYS A 139 29.74 -2.32 -3.66
CA LYS A 139 30.41 -1.29 -4.48
C LYS A 139 29.64 0.04 -4.42
N MET A 140 28.33 -0.03 -4.59
CA MET A 140 27.45 1.14 -4.54
C MET A 140 27.50 1.83 -3.16
N TRP A 141 27.41 1.06 -2.06
CA TRP A 141 27.46 1.62 -0.71
C TRP A 141 28.81 2.28 -0.41
N LYS A 142 29.91 1.74 -0.95
CA LYS A 142 31.21 2.38 -0.83
C LYS A 142 31.29 3.73 -1.55
N GLU A 143 30.73 3.83 -2.76
CA GLU A 143 30.62 5.11 -3.48
C GLU A 143 29.85 6.15 -2.65
N ILE A 144 28.75 5.73 -1.99
CA ILE A 144 27.94 6.58 -1.10
C ILE A 144 28.75 7.01 0.14
N GLU A 145 29.44 6.08 0.81
CA GLU A 145 30.30 6.40 1.96
C GLU A 145 31.38 7.44 1.62
N GLU A 146 31.87 7.43 0.38
CA GLU A 146 32.84 8.40 -0.15
C GLU A 146 32.18 9.75 -0.55
N GLY A 147 30.86 9.89 -0.37
CA GLY A 147 30.10 11.11 -0.71
C GLY A 147 29.72 11.23 -2.19
N ASN A 148 29.95 10.19 -2.98
CA ASN A 148 29.58 10.17 -4.39
C ASN A 148 28.14 9.65 -4.54
N ILE A 149 27.16 10.58 -4.48
CA ILE A 149 25.73 10.29 -4.48
C ILE A 149 25.12 10.73 -5.80
N ARG A 150 24.46 9.82 -6.50
CA ARG A 150 23.73 10.05 -7.75
C ARG A 150 22.32 9.52 -7.59
N THR A 151 21.34 10.42 -7.45
CA THR A 151 19.93 10.07 -7.21
C THR A 151 19.03 10.43 -8.38
N SER A 152 18.04 9.59 -8.58
CA SER A 152 16.80 9.91 -9.28
C SER A 152 15.64 9.42 -8.42
N GLY A 153 14.39 9.70 -8.77
CA GLY A 153 13.23 9.30 -7.94
C GLY A 153 13.24 7.81 -7.54
N PHE A 154 13.74 6.92 -8.42
CA PHE A 154 13.76 5.46 -8.21
C PHE A 154 15.15 4.85 -8.42
N GLY A 155 16.17 5.65 -8.51
CA GLY A 155 17.54 5.20 -8.68
C GLY A 155 18.47 5.83 -7.65
N LEU A 156 19.46 5.06 -7.19
CA LEU A 156 20.57 5.51 -6.38
C LEU A 156 21.81 4.78 -6.86
N ASN A 157 22.81 5.56 -7.34
CA ASN A 157 24.07 5.04 -7.85
C ASN A 157 23.89 3.85 -8.81
N ASP A 158 23.03 4.06 -9.83
CA ASP A 158 22.72 3.09 -10.88
C ASP A 158 22.08 1.77 -10.38
N ARG A 159 21.48 1.78 -9.19
CA ARG A 159 20.68 0.67 -8.64
C ARG A 159 19.23 1.09 -8.49
N TRP A 160 18.32 0.15 -8.74
CA TRP A 160 16.89 0.35 -8.59
C TRP A 160 16.51 0.29 -7.11
N VAL A 161 16.04 1.41 -6.56
CA VAL A 161 15.55 1.63 -5.18
C VAL A 161 16.28 0.82 -4.08
N PRO A 162 17.62 0.91 -3.97
CA PRO A 162 18.37 0.06 -3.04
C PRO A 162 18.07 0.35 -1.57
N LEU A 163 17.67 1.59 -1.23
CA LEU A 163 17.23 1.95 0.13
C LEU A 163 15.89 1.31 0.50
N TYR A 164 14.96 1.21 -0.47
CA TYR A 164 13.72 0.46 -0.29
C TYR A 164 14.02 -1.04 -0.08
N ASN A 165 14.91 -1.61 -0.88
CA ASN A 165 15.29 -3.03 -0.77
C ASN A 165 15.86 -3.35 0.61
N ILE A 166 16.87 -2.60 1.07
CA ILE A 166 17.49 -2.83 2.40
C ILE A 166 16.48 -2.56 3.54
N HIS A 167 15.52 -1.65 3.35
CA HIS A 167 14.45 -1.44 4.33
C HIS A 167 13.66 -2.72 4.60
N LYS A 168 13.45 -3.58 3.58
CA LYS A 168 12.63 -4.79 3.76
C LYS A 168 13.29 -5.79 4.70
N ILE A 169 14.61 -5.98 4.60
CA ILE A 169 15.30 -6.86 5.57
C ILE A 169 15.36 -6.22 6.97
N TYR A 170 15.50 -4.89 7.06
CA TYR A 170 15.37 -4.19 8.34
C TYR A 170 14.02 -4.44 9.00
N ALA A 171 12.93 -4.27 8.23
CA ALA A 171 11.57 -4.51 8.72
C ALA A 171 11.37 -5.98 9.13
N GLY A 172 11.85 -6.93 8.31
CA GLY A 172 11.78 -8.36 8.62
C GLY A 172 12.49 -8.74 9.92
N LEU A 173 13.70 -8.24 10.13
CA LEU A 173 14.45 -8.47 11.38
C LEU A 173 13.79 -7.82 12.60
N ARG A 174 13.25 -6.60 12.43
CA ARG A 174 12.48 -5.92 13.48
C ARG A 174 11.24 -6.74 13.85
N ASP A 175 10.47 -7.21 12.88
CA ASP A 175 9.24 -7.95 13.12
C ASP A 175 9.52 -9.32 13.73
N ALA A 176 10.56 -10.03 13.30
CA ALA A 176 11.01 -11.25 13.94
C ALA A 176 11.42 -11.01 15.41
N THR A 177 12.08 -9.88 15.71
CA THR A 177 12.41 -9.49 17.08
C THR A 177 11.18 -9.23 17.92
N LEU A 178 10.21 -8.43 17.41
CA LEU A 178 9.06 -7.96 18.19
C LEU A 178 7.94 -9.00 18.31
N GLN A 179 7.70 -9.80 17.25
CA GLN A 179 6.58 -10.73 17.20
C GLN A 179 6.94 -12.12 17.77
N THR A 180 8.23 -12.49 17.74
CA THR A 180 8.66 -13.84 18.10
C THR A 180 9.75 -13.90 19.18
N ASP A 181 10.11 -12.74 19.72
CA ASP A 181 11.18 -12.60 20.73
C ASP A 181 12.54 -13.17 20.24
N SER A 182 12.81 -13.17 18.92
CA SER A 182 14.03 -13.71 18.34
C SER A 182 15.27 -12.91 18.73
N ARG A 183 16.13 -13.50 19.54
CA ARG A 183 17.41 -12.88 19.91
C ARG A 183 18.36 -12.73 18.74
N GLU A 184 18.42 -13.73 17.85
CA GLU A 184 19.31 -13.70 16.68
C GLU A 184 18.89 -12.59 15.71
N ALA A 185 17.59 -12.42 15.45
CA ALA A 185 17.09 -11.34 14.62
C ALA A 185 17.43 -9.97 15.23
N LYS A 186 17.29 -9.80 16.56
CA LYS A 186 17.68 -8.59 17.28
C LYS A 186 19.17 -8.27 17.11
N GLU A 187 20.04 -9.27 17.29
CA GLU A 187 21.49 -9.10 17.12
C GLU A 187 21.85 -8.69 15.69
N MET A 188 21.24 -9.31 14.68
CA MET A 188 21.43 -8.95 13.27
C MET A 188 20.93 -7.53 12.97
N LEU A 189 19.76 -7.17 13.48
CA LEU A 189 19.16 -5.86 13.30
C LEU A 189 20.08 -4.74 13.85
N VAL A 190 20.62 -4.93 15.05
CA VAL A 190 21.54 -3.98 15.68
C VAL A 190 22.82 -3.86 14.88
N LYS A 191 23.44 -4.97 14.47
CA LYS A 191 24.68 -4.94 13.63
C LYS A 191 24.47 -4.24 12.31
N LEU A 192 23.32 -4.49 11.65
CA LEU A 192 22.97 -3.83 10.38
C LEU A 192 22.76 -2.32 10.58
N THR A 193 22.18 -1.91 11.70
CA THR A 193 21.95 -0.49 12.00
C THR A 193 23.27 0.23 12.36
N ASP A 194 24.16 -0.43 13.10
CA ASP A 194 25.52 0.09 13.34
C ASP A 194 26.31 0.22 12.03
N TRP A 195 26.12 -0.70 11.09
CA TRP A 195 26.70 -0.59 9.75
C TRP A 195 26.16 0.66 9.02
N MET A 196 24.86 0.93 9.05
CA MET A 196 24.27 2.13 8.43
C MET A 196 24.80 3.43 9.07
N ILE A 197 24.95 3.46 10.40
CA ILE A 197 25.58 4.62 11.08
C ILE A 197 26.99 4.86 10.53
N ARG A 198 27.80 3.81 10.37
CA ARG A 198 29.14 3.96 9.80
C ARG A 198 29.11 4.46 8.36
N LEU A 199 28.22 3.91 7.54
CA LEU A 199 28.03 4.29 6.14
C LEU A 199 27.81 5.80 5.99
N VAL A 200 26.89 6.36 6.79
CA VAL A 200 26.52 7.78 6.67
C VAL A 200 27.34 8.73 7.54
N SER A 201 28.28 8.20 8.34
CA SER A 201 29.01 8.98 9.35
C SER A 201 29.82 10.15 8.80
N LYS A 202 30.22 10.10 7.53
CA LYS A 202 31.01 11.13 6.84
C LYS A 202 30.15 12.03 5.94
N LEU A 203 28.86 11.71 5.79
CA LEU A 203 27.95 12.48 4.93
C LEU A 203 27.41 13.69 5.69
N SER A 204 27.22 14.80 4.98
CA SER A 204 26.46 15.93 5.50
C SER A 204 24.95 15.61 5.49
N ASP A 205 24.17 16.38 6.26
CA ASP A 205 22.72 16.23 6.26
C ASP A 205 22.13 16.49 4.86
N GLU A 206 22.67 17.43 4.09
CA GLU A 206 22.25 17.69 2.70
C GLU A 206 22.52 16.50 1.80
N GLN A 207 23.67 15.82 1.94
CA GLN A 207 23.98 14.62 1.18
C GLN A 207 23.03 13.47 1.53
N ILE A 208 22.67 13.31 2.81
CA ILE A 208 21.68 12.32 3.23
C ILE A 208 20.31 12.67 2.64
N GLN A 209 19.87 13.95 2.69
CA GLN A 209 18.61 14.38 2.11
C GLN A 209 18.58 14.21 0.58
N ASP A 210 19.70 14.41 -0.14
CA ASP A 210 19.79 14.12 -1.57
C ASP A 210 19.67 12.61 -1.83
N MET A 211 20.31 11.76 -1.03
CA MET A 211 20.17 10.30 -1.09
C MET A 211 18.71 9.86 -0.89
N LEU A 212 17.96 10.52 0.02
CA LEU A 212 16.56 10.22 0.33
C LEU A 212 15.56 10.63 -0.77
N ARG A 213 16.01 11.30 -1.84
CA ARG A 213 15.19 11.51 -3.03
C ARG A 213 14.90 10.20 -3.75
N SER A 214 15.75 9.18 -3.61
CA SER A 214 15.43 7.81 -3.99
C SER A 214 14.45 7.20 -2.99
N GLU A 215 13.55 6.34 -3.46
CA GLU A 215 12.62 5.63 -2.58
C GLU A 215 13.37 4.84 -1.50
N HIS A 216 12.95 5.01 -0.24
CA HIS A 216 13.66 4.45 0.92
C HIS A 216 12.75 3.75 1.94
N GLY A 217 11.48 3.50 1.57
CA GLY A 217 10.53 2.83 2.46
C GLY A 217 10.38 3.55 3.81
N GLY A 218 10.26 2.78 4.88
CA GLY A 218 10.13 3.23 6.26
C GLY A 218 11.43 3.09 7.07
N LEU A 219 12.60 3.40 6.50
CA LEU A 219 13.88 3.32 7.24
C LEU A 219 13.87 4.16 8.51
N ASN A 220 13.29 5.37 8.48
CA ASN A 220 13.16 6.22 9.66
C ASN A 220 12.32 5.57 10.76
N GLU A 221 11.23 4.87 10.43
CA GLU A 221 10.45 4.09 11.39
C GLU A 221 11.29 2.97 12.01
N THR A 222 11.98 2.21 11.17
CA THR A 222 12.75 1.05 11.64
C THR A 222 13.90 1.47 12.54
N PHE A 223 14.60 2.55 12.23
CA PHE A 223 15.67 3.08 13.10
C PHE A 223 15.11 3.61 14.43
N ALA A 224 13.93 4.23 14.44
CA ALA A 224 13.24 4.61 15.66
C ALA A 224 12.86 3.38 16.50
N ASP A 225 12.42 2.28 15.86
CA ASP A 225 12.15 1.02 16.55
C ASP A 225 13.42 0.41 17.13
N VAL A 226 14.55 0.45 16.42
CA VAL A 226 15.84 -0.01 16.98
C VAL A 226 16.24 0.79 18.19
N ALA A 227 16.01 2.12 18.20
CA ALA A 227 16.23 2.95 19.38
C ALA A 227 15.33 2.50 20.56
N ALA A 228 14.06 2.21 20.31
CA ALA A 228 13.14 1.72 21.33
C ALA A 228 13.52 0.33 21.88
N ILE A 229 13.96 -0.58 20.99
CA ILE A 229 14.37 -1.96 21.35
C ILE A 229 15.66 -1.98 22.18
N THR A 230 16.58 -1.05 21.91
CA THR A 230 17.91 -1.04 22.53
C THR A 230 18.08 -0.01 23.65
N GLY A 231 17.30 1.06 23.64
CA GLY A 231 17.48 2.24 24.48
C GLY A 231 18.62 3.18 24.01
N ASP A 232 19.24 2.91 22.87
CA ASP A 232 20.37 3.69 22.35
C ASP A 232 19.90 4.83 21.45
N LYS A 233 20.15 6.06 21.89
CA LYS A 233 19.76 7.30 21.21
C LYS A 233 20.47 7.54 19.86
N ARG A 234 21.57 6.86 19.57
CA ARG A 234 22.25 6.96 18.28
C ARG A 234 21.30 6.53 17.13
N TYR A 235 20.49 5.54 17.35
CA TYR A 235 19.52 5.07 16.36
C TYR A 235 18.36 6.04 16.15
N LEU A 236 17.95 6.76 17.20
CA LEU A 236 16.92 7.79 17.07
C LEU A 236 17.48 9.00 16.29
N LYS A 237 18.76 9.37 16.50
CA LYS A 237 19.43 10.37 15.66
C LYS A 237 19.45 9.94 14.19
N LEU A 238 19.77 8.68 13.92
CA LEU A 238 19.73 8.13 12.56
C LEU A 238 18.32 8.19 11.96
N ALA A 239 17.27 7.90 12.74
CA ALA A 239 15.88 8.03 12.30
C ALA A 239 15.55 9.47 11.88
N HIS A 240 16.00 10.47 12.62
CA HIS A 240 15.86 11.87 12.22
C HIS A 240 16.60 12.20 10.92
N GLN A 241 17.85 11.76 10.76
CA GLN A 241 18.63 11.97 9.54
C GLN A 241 17.95 11.35 8.31
N PHE A 242 17.27 10.21 8.48
CA PHE A 242 16.50 9.53 7.44
C PHE A 242 15.05 10.02 7.30
N SER A 243 14.67 11.07 7.98
CA SER A 243 13.37 11.72 7.82
C SER A 243 13.43 12.74 6.67
N HIS A 244 12.72 12.44 5.56
CA HIS A 244 12.80 13.21 4.32
C HIS A 244 12.12 14.57 4.44
N HIS A 245 12.89 15.65 4.46
CA HIS A 245 12.44 17.02 4.71
C HIS A 245 11.47 17.54 3.63
N THR A 246 11.64 17.13 2.37
CA THR A 246 10.75 17.52 1.27
C THR A 246 9.28 17.11 1.52
N VAL A 247 9.05 16.03 2.28
CA VAL A 247 7.72 15.59 2.65
C VAL A 247 7.31 16.17 4.02
N LEU A 248 8.22 16.13 4.99
CA LEU A 248 7.91 16.55 6.36
C LEU A 248 7.59 18.06 6.45
N GLN A 249 8.37 18.92 5.80
CA GLN A 249 8.23 20.37 5.95
C GLN A 249 6.87 20.92 5.46
N PRO A 250 6.31 20.52 4.31
CA PRO A 250 4.95 20.89 3.94
C PRO A 250 3.90 20.40 4.95
N LEU A 251 4.04 19.16 5.45
CA LEU A 251 3.09 18.59 6.41
C LEU A 251 3.08 19.33 7.74
N LEU A 252 4.24 19.80 8.23
CA LEU A 252 4.34 20.64 9.42
C LEU A 252 3.62 22.00 9.24
N ARG A 253 3.51 22.50 8.02
CA ARG A 253 2.76 23.70 7.69
C ARG A 253 1.32 23.44 7.26
N GLN A 254 0.87 22.17 7.32
CA GLN A 254 -0.44 21.71 6.86
C GLN A 254 -0.71 22.10 5.38
N GLU A 255 0.30 21.93 4.53
CA GLU A 255 0.21 22.14 3.09
C GLU A 255 0.09 20.80 2.35
N ASP A 256 -0.99 20.64 1.56
CA ASP A 256 -1.12 19.50 0.65
C ASP A 256 -0.27 19.71 -0.60
N LYS A 257 0.82 18.96 -0.71
CA LYS A 257 1.73 18.93 -1.87
C LYS A 257 1.84 17.51 -2.45
N LEU A 258 0.78 16.69 -2.28
CA LEU A 258 0.83 15.27 -2.61
C LEU A 258 0.56 14.98 -4.09
N THR A 259 -0.19 15.83 -4.79
CA THR A 259 -0.51 15.62 -6.22
C THR A 259 0.75 15.34 -7.02
N GLY A 260 0.74 14.27 -7.83
CA GLY A 260 1.87 13.82 -8.64
C GLY A 260 2.93 13.02 -7.88
N MET A 261 2.92 12.97 -6.55
CA MET A 261 3.87 12.15 -5.80
C MET A 261 3.47 10.67 -5.87
N HIS A 262 4.45 9.79 -6.00
CA HIS A 262 4.25 8.36 -5.87
C HIS A 262 3.79 8.04 -4.43
N ALA A 263 2.57 7.51 -4.29
CA ALA A 263 1.87 7.44 -3.01
C ALA A 263 2.56 6.50 -2.00
N ASN A 264 2.89 5.28 -2.44
CA ASN A 264 3.53 4.30 -1.56
C ASN A 264 4.92 4.74 -1.08
N THR A 265 5.61 5.58 -1.85
CA THR A 265 6.89 6.17 -1.43
C THR A 265 6.72 7.14 -0.25
N GLN A 266 5.57 7.83 -0.12
CA GLN A 266 5.37 8.83 0.93
C GLN A 266 4.79 8.25 2.22
N ILE A 267 3.85 7.32 2.14
CA ILE A 267 3.12 6.80 3.32
C ILE A 267 4.08 6.21 4.37
N PRO A 268 5.07 5.35 4.03
CA PRO A 268 6.02 4.81 5.02
C PRO A 268 6.86 5.87 5.73
N LYS A 269 7.22 6.97 5.04
CA LYS A 269 7.94 8.09 5.65
C LYS A 269 7.15 8.72 6.78
N VAL A 270 5.83 8.90 6.57
CA VAL A 270 4.92 9.49 7.55
C VAL A 270 4.70 8.56 8.74
N ILE A 271 4.67 7.24 8.54
CA ILE A 271 4.68 6.26 9.63
C ILE A 271 5.92 6.50 10.51
N GLY A 272 7.08 6.69 9.89
CA GLY A 272 8.32 6.99 10.60
C GLY A 272 8.28 8.33 11.35
N PHE A 273 7.71 9.40 10.77
CA PHE A 273 7.51 10.67 11.47
C PHE A 273 6.64 10.49 12.72
N LYS A 274 5.54 9.73 12.59
CA LYS A 274 4.66 9.41 13.72
C LYS A 274 5.38 8.59 14.78
N ARG A 275 6.19 7.60 14.37
CA ARG A 275 6.94 6.76 15.31
C ARG A 275 7.97 7.54 16.12
N ILE A 276 8.72 8.42 15.45
CA ILE A 276 9.66 9.33 16.12
C ILE A 276 8.90 10.26 17.10
N ALA A 277 7.78 10.82 16.63
CA ALA A 277 6.94 11.69 17.44
C ALA A 277 6.45 11.00 18.74
N ASP A 278 6.04 9.74 18.65
CA ASP A 278 5.58 8.97 19.80
C ASP A 278 6.69 8.72 20.82
N LEU A 279 7.91 8.44 20.35
CA LEU A 279 9.05 8.16 21.21
C LEU A 279 9.58 9.43 21.94
N GLU A 280 9.46 10.58 21.30
CA GLU A 280 10.01 11.84 21.82
C GLU A 280 8.96 12.79 22.44
N GLY A 281 7.68 12.46 22.31
CA GLY A 281 6.61 13.37 22.73
C GLY A 281 6.44 14.57 21.79
N ASN A 282 6.86 14.47 20.53
CA ASN A 282 6.83 15.54 19.54
C ASN A 282 5.42 15.70 18.94
N ARG A 283 4.66 16.68 19.46
CA ARG A 283 3.28 16.92 19.01
C ARG A 283 3.20 17.44 17.58
N ASP A 284 4.15 18.25 17.13
CA ASP A 284 4.12 18.86 15.80
C ASP A 284 4.27 17.78 14.71
N TRP A 285 5.18 16.83 14.90
CA TRP A 285 5.33 15.71 13.98
C TRP A 285 4.14 14.75 14.02
N SER A 286 3.53 14.57 15.21
CA SER A 286 2.31 13.77 15.33
C SER A 286 1.13 14.41 14.59
N GLU A 287 0.97 15.74 14.69
CA GLU A 287 -0.05 16.48 13.95
C GLU A 287 0.24 16.52 12.44
N ALA A 288 1.50 16.61 12.03
CA ALA A 288 1.88 16.47 10.60
C ALA A 288 1.46 15.11 10.03
N ALA A 289 1.67 14.03 10.78
CA ALA A 289 1.24 12.68 10.38
C ALA A 289 -0.29 12.56 10.35
N ARG A 290 -0.99 13.18 11.29
CA ARG A 290 -2.46 13.26 11.32
C ARG A 290 -2.99 14.04 10.11
N TYR A 291 -2.43 15.20 9.83
CA TYR A 291 -2.80 16.02 8.66
C TYR A 291 -2.63 15.26 7.34
N PHE A 292 -1.51 14.52 7.18
CA PHE A 292 -1.31 13.65 6.02
C PHE A 292 -2.43 12.61 5.91
N TRP A 293 -2.75 11.92 7.01
CA TRP A 293 -3.79 10.91 7.04
C TRP A 293 -5.17 11.50 6.65
N GLU A 294 -5.54 12.64 7.24
CA GLU A 294 -6.80 13.34 6.94
C GLU A 294 -6.86 13.75 5.46
N THR A 295 -5.76 14.28 4.92
CA THR A 295 -5.64 14.67 3.51
C THR A 295 -5.85 13.46 2.58
N VAL A 296 -5.20 12.34 2.87
CA VAL A 296 -5.32 11.13 2.04
C VAL A 296 -6.70 10.50 2.18
N VAL A 297 -7.20 10.32 3.39
CA VAL A 297 -8.45 9.59 3.63
C VAL A 297 -9.68 10.38 3.19
N ASN A 298 -9.72 11.68 3.48
CA ASN A 298 -10.90 12.50 3.22
C ASN A 298 -10.96 13.08 1.80
N HIS A 299 -9.79 13.29 1.15
CA HIS A 299 -9.72 14.02 -0.13
C HIS A 299 -9.13 13.22 -1.28
N ARG A 300 -8.49 12.07 -1.05
CA ARG A 300 -7.80 11.30 -2.09
C ARG A 300 -8.12 9.82 -2.10
N SER A 301 -8.94 9.35 -1.15
CA SER A 301 -9.34 7.94 -1.06
C SER A 301 -10.74 7.70 -1.64
N ILE A 302 -10.90 6.54 -2.24
CA ILE A 302 -12.19 6.04 -2.71
C ILE A 302 -12.89 5.19 -1.64
N THR A 303 -14.12 4.84 -1.87
CA THR A 303 -15.00 4.20 -0.87
C THR A 303 -14.47 2.87 -0.33
N ILE A 304 -13.71 2.10 -1.11
CA ILE A 304 -13.05 0.87 -0.60
C ILE A 304 -11.89 1.14 0.36
N GLY A 305 -11.49 2.40 0.56
CA GLY A 305 -10.37 2.80 1.41
C GLY A 305 -9.03 2.91 0.68
N GLY A 306 -8.98 2.60 -0.60
CA GLY A 306 -7.77 2.74 -1.42
C GLY A 306 -7.57 4.14 -1.97
N ASN A 307 -6.36 4.48 -2.36
CA ASN A 307 -5.96 5.76 -2.95
C ASN A 307 -4.96 5.55 -4.09
N SER A 308 -4.67 6.60 -4.84
CA SER A 308 -3.75 6.65 -5.98
C SER A 308 -4.28 6.04 -7.29
N VAL A 309 -3.71 6.49 -8.39
CA VAL A 309 -3.89 5.94 -9.73
C VAL A 309 -2.51 5.82 -10.38
N ARG A 310 -2.20 4.67 -10.97
CA ARG A 310 -0.85 4.40 -11.50
C ARG A 310 0.24 4.76 -10.47
N GLU A 311 0.03 4.30 -9.21
CA GLU A 311 0.94 4.50 -8.07
C GLU A 311 1.01 5.94 -7.52
N HIS A 312 0.44 6.94 -8.20
CA HIS A 312 0.60 8.36 -7.85
C HIS A 312 -0.69 8.98 -7.31
N PHE A 313 -0.55 9.94 -6.40
CA PHE A 313 -1.66 10.75 -5.96
C PHE A 313 -2.18 11.63 -7.11
N HIS A 314 -3.42 11.40 -7.54
CA HIS A 314 -4.11 12.26 -8.50
C HIS A 314 -4.52 13.60 -7.84
N PRO A 315 -4.92 14.64 -8.61
CA PRO A 315 -5.49 15.86 -8.06
C PRO A 315 -6.66 15.54 -7.12
N ALA A 316 -6.76 16.27 -6.00
CA ALA A 316 -7.78 16.02 -4.98
C ALA A 316 -9.21 16.34 -5.46
N ASP A 317 -9.33 17.19 -6.46
CA ASP A 317 -10.57 17.67 -7.07
C ASP A 317 -10.91 17.02 -8.42
N ASP A 318 -10.14 15.98 -8.85
CA ASP A 318 -10.39 15.24 -10.07
C ASP A 318 -10.14 13.73 -9.90
N PHE A 319 -11.21 12.95 -9.90
CA PHE A 319 -11.18 11.49 -9.84
C PHE A 319 -11.43 10.80 -11.19
N SER A 320 -11.41 11.56 -12.31
CA SER A 320 -11.66 11.00 -13.64
C SER A 320 -10.68 9.88 -14.01
N SER A 321 -9.39 10.05 -13.67
CA SER A 321 -8.36 9.04 -13.87
C SER A 321 -8.62 7.74 -13.08
N MET A 322 -9.18 7.84 -11.87
CA MET A 322 -9.58 6.69 -11.05
C MET A 322 -10.62 5.82 -11.73
N LEU A 323 -11.56 6.44 -12.44
CA LEU A 323 -12.66 5.75 -13.13
C LEU A 323 -12.31 5.28 -14.55
N THR A 324 -11.19 5.71 -15.09
CA THR A 324 -10.81 5.40 -16.49
C THR A 324 -9.55 4.55 -16.62
N SER A 325 -8.68 4.52 -15.59
CA SER A 325 -7.45 3.73 -15.60
C SER A 325 -7.71 2.25 -15.27
N GLU A 326 -6.90 1.37 -15.86
CA GLU A 326 -6.76 -0.04 -15.48
C GLU A 326 -5.90 -0.24 -14.24
N GLN A 327 -5.18 0.79 -13.81
CA GLN A 327 -4.29 0.78 -12.64
C GLN A 327 -4.90 1.68 -11.57
N GLY A 328 -5.77 1.12 -10.76
CA GLY A 328 -6.46 1.78 -9.66
C GLY A 328 -5.61 1.80 -8.38
N PRO A 329 -6.24 1.87 -7.21
CA PRO A 329 -5.53 1.84 -5.94
C PRO A 329 -4.58 0.66 -5.79
N GLU A 330 -3.38 0.98 -5.32
CA GLU A 330 -2.33 0.01 -5.00
C GLU A 330 -2.57 -0.59 -3.60
N THR A 331 -2.42 -1.92 -3.48
CA THR A 331 -2.62 -2.61 -2.19
C THR A 331 -1.63 -2.14 -1.12
N CYS A 332 -0.36 -1.88 -1.48
CA CYS A 332 0.66 -1.40 -0.54
C CYS A 332 0.27 -0.07 0.12
N ASN A 333 -0.40 0.84 -0.60
CA ASN A 333 -0.86 2.10 -0.04
C ASN A 333 -1.82 1.87 1.13
N THR A 334 -2.83 1.02 0.93
CA THR A 334 -3.82 0.71 1.97
C THR A 334 -3.18 -0.04 3.13
N TYR A 335 -2.28 -1.00 2.86
CA TYR A 335 -1.49 -1.65 3.90
C TYR A 335 -0.78 -0.64 4.81
N ASN A 336 -0.05 0.30 4.23
CA ASN A 336 0.68 1.31 4.99
C ASN A 336 -0.27 2.33 5.66
N MET A 337 -1.38 2.71 5.02
CA MET A 337 -2.38 3.58 5.64
C MET A 337 -3.03 2.93 6.86
N LEU A 338 -3.29 1.62 6.86
CA LEU A 338 -3.79 0.91 8.06
C LEU A 338 -2.77 0.93 9.20
N ARG A 339 -1.48 0.82 8.91
CA ARG A 339 -0.41 0.94 9.92
C ARG A 339 -0.37 2.34 10.53
N LEU A 340 -0.45 3.38 9.72
CA LEU A 340 -0.52 4.76 10.20
C LEU A 340 -1.80 5.00 11.02
N THR A 341 -2.94 4.48 10.54
CA THR A 341 -4.25 4.57 11.23
C THR A 341 -4.20 3.98 12.63
N LYS A 342 -3.58 2.80 12.78
CA LYS A 342 -3.36 2.16 14.09
C LYS A 342 -2.63 3.10 15.05
N MET A 343 -1.50 3.67 14.64
CA MET A 343 -0.69 4.55 15.49
C MET A 343 -1.44 5.83 15.90
N LEU A 344 -2.22 6.40 14.98
CA LEU A 344 -3.05 7.59 15.25
C LEU A 344 -4.20 7.24 16.21
N TYR A 345 -4.85 6.10 16.04
CA TYR A 345 -5.87 5.60 16.95
C TYR A 345 -5.31 5.35 18.35
N GLU A 346 -4.18 4.68 18.48
CA GLU A 346 -3.57 4.35 19.78
C GLU A 346 -3.27 5.60 20.60
N THR A 347 -2.91 6.70 19.98
CA THR A 347 -2.63 7.98 20.69
C THR A 347 -3.84 8.86 20.91
N SER A 348 -4.93 8.68 20.14
CA SER A 348 -6.13 9.53 20.22
C SER A 348 -7.35 8.85 20.85
N ALA A 349 -7.51 7.55 20.67
CA ALA A 349 -8.73 6.75 20.89
C ALA A 349 -9.94 7.25 20.06
N ASP A 350 -9.69 7.99 18.97
CA ASP A 350 -10.73 8.54 18.11
C ASP A 350 -11.27 7.44 17.16
N VAL A 351 -12.58 7.17 17.27
CA VAL A 351 -13.26 6.13 16.48
C VAL A 351 -13.24 6.39 14.98
N HIS A 352 -13.05 7.64 14.55
CA HIS A 352 -12.96 8.00 13.13
C HIS A 352 -11.81 7.24 12.42
N PHE A 353 -10.69 7.01 13.10
CA PHE A 353 -9.61 6.17 12.58
C PHE A 353 -10.08 4.72 12.38
N MET A 354 -10.89 4.21 13.30
CA MET A 354 -11.41 2.85 13.20
C MET A 354 -12.49 2.67 12.14
N ASP A 355 -13.26 3.72 11.82
CA ASP A 355 -14.22 3.70 10.72
C ASP A 355 -13.51 3.55 9.36
N TYR A 356 -12.41 4.27 9.14
CA TYR A 356 -11.56 4.06 7.97
C TYR A 356 -10.91 2.67 7.98
N TYR A 357 -10.35 2.24 9.13
CA TYR A 357 -9.70 0.94 9.26
C TYR A 357 -10.64 -0.22 8.89
N GLU A 358 -11.83 -0.24 9.45
CA GLU A 358 -12.87 -1.23 9.16
C GLU A 358 -13.23 -1.25 7.66
N ARG A 359 -13.52 -0.08 7.10
CA ARG A 359 -13.91 0.07 5.69
C ARG A 359 -12.81 -0.43 4.75
N ALA A 360 -11.57 -0.03 4.97
CA ALA A 360 -10.44 -0.43 4.14
C ALA A 360 -10.10 -1.92 4.31
N LEU A 361 -10.20 -2.45 5.53
CA LEU A 361 -9.93 -3.86 5.81
C LEU A 361 -10.90 -4.79 5.09
N TYR A 362 -12.21 -4.54 5.20
CA TYR A 362 -13.23 -5.35 4.52
C TYR A 362 -13.22 -5.19 3.01
N ASN A 363 -13.17 -3.93 2.51
CA ASN A 363 -13.46 -3.68 1.11
C ASN A 363 -12.24 -3.65 0.20
N HIS A 364 -11.06 -3.30 0.72
CA HIS A 364 -9.83 -3.35 -0.07
C HIS A 364 -8.98 -4.55 0.32
N ILE A 365 -8.44 -4.62 1.53
CA ILE A 365 -7.46 -5.67 1.90
C ILE A 365 -8.04 -7.07 1.70
N LEU A 366 -9.21 -7.37 2.25
CA LEU A 366 -9.84 -8.70 2.11
C LEU A 366 -10.14 -9.05 0.65
N SER A 367 -10.41 -8.05 -0.21
CA SER A 367 -10.69 -8.25 -1.62
C SER A 367 -9.44 -8.47 -2.48
N THR A 368 -8.24 -8.25 -1.94
CA THR A 368 -6.97 -8.34 -2.69
C THR A 368 -6.30 -9.71 -2.60
N GLN A 369 -6.98 -10.70 -2.04
CA GLN A 369 -6.52 -12.09 -2.06
C GLN A 369 -7.44 -12.95 -2.91
N ASP A 370 -6.84 -13.84 -3.71
CA ASP A 370 -7.55 -14.92 -4.38
C ASP A 370 -8.06 -15.92 -3.32
N PRO A 371 -9.39 -16.07 -3.15
CA PRO A 371 -9.94 -16.94 -2.11
C PRO A 371 -9.78 -18.44 -2.39
N VAL A 372 -9.26 -18.82 -3.56
CA VAL A 372 -9.07 -20.21 -3.99
C VAL A 372 -7.60 -20.60 -4.03
N GLN A 373 -6.74 -19.76 -4.63
CA GLN A 373 -5.32 -20.04 -4.81
C GLN A 373 -4.40 -19.26 -3.85
N GLY A 374 -4.91 -18.18 -3.22
CA GLY A 374 -4.18 -17.37 -2.25
C GLY A 374 -3.31 -16.27 -2.85
N GLY A 375 -3.32 -16.07 -4.18
CA GLY A 375 -2.55 -15.02 -4.84
C GLY A 375 -3.02 -13.62 -4.46
N PHE A 376 -2.13 -12.61 -4.59
CA PHE A 376 -2.36 -11.23 -4.16
C PHE A 376 -2.51 -10.28 -5.34
N VAL A 377 -3.22 -9.17 -5.10
CA VAL A 377 -3.49 -8.13 -6.09
C VAL A 377 -2.58 -6.93 -5.89
N TYR A 378 -2.05 -6.38 -6.99
CA TYR A 378 -1.35 -5.11 -6.99
C TYR A 378 -2.33 -3.94 -7.10
N PHE A 379 -3.02 -3.84 -8.23
CA PHE A 379 -4.00 -2.81 -8.52
C PHE A 379 -5.44 -3.31 -8.40
N THR A 380 -6.30 -2.50 -7.79
CA THR A 380 -7.75 -2.72 -7.74
C THR A 380 -8.44 -1.65 -8.61
N PRO A 381 -8.60 -1.90 -9.93
CA PRO A 381 -9.15 -0.91 -10.86
C PRO A 381 -10.59 -0.51 -10.49
N MET A 382 -10.91 0.78 -10.59
CA MET A 382 -12.28 1.29 -10.46
C MET A 382 -12.95 1.55 -11.80
N ARG A 383 -12.23 1.33 -12.91
CA ARG A 383 -12.80 1.39 -14.25
C ARG A 383 -13.91 0.33 -14.38
N ALA A 384 -15.13 0.75 -14.71
CA ALA A 384 -16.26 -0.16 -14.87
C ALA A 384 -15.95 -1.24 -15.92
N GLY A 385 -16.27 -2.49 -15.60
CA GLY A 385 -16.02 -3.63 -16.47
C GLY A 385 -14.55 -4.07 -16.53
N HIS A 386 -13.70 -3.63 -15.60
CA HIS A 386 -12.33 -4.13 -15.50
C HIS A 386 -12.20 -5.21 -14.41
N TYR A 387 -11.01 -5.79 -14.22
CA TYR A 387 -10.78 -6.92 -13.31
C TYR A 387 -9.41 -6.81 -12.60
N ARG A 388 -9.27 -7.54 -11.50
CA ARG A 388 -8.03 -7.66 -10.73
C ARG A 388 -7.14 -8.76 -11.30
N VAL A 389 -5.82 -8.58 -11.15
CA VAL A 389 -4.80 -9.57 -11.48
C VAL A 389 -4.25 -10.15 -10.19
N TYR A 390 -4.16 -11.48 -10.11
CA TYR A 390 -3.68 -12.20 -8.95
C TYR A 390 -2.28 -12.74 -9.17
N SER A 391 -1.43 -12.63 -8.17
CA SER A 391 -0.07 -13.19 -8.18
C SER A 391 -0.08 -14.71 -8.11
N GLN A 392 1.04 -15.31 -8.49
CA GLN A 392 1.30 -16.74 -8.35
C GLN A 392 2.57 -16.97 -7.51
N PRO A 393 2.61 -17.98 -6.61
CA PRO A 393 3.70 -18.17 -5.65
C PRO A 393 5.09 -18.33 -6.26
N GLN A 394 5.18 -18.79 -7.52
CA GLN A 394 6.44 -19.10 -8.17
C GLN A 394 6.82 -18.12 -9.29
N ALA A 395 5.97 -17.14 -9.60
CA ALA A 395 6.14 -16.28 -10.76
C ALA A 395 6.13 -14.78 -10.45
N SER A 396 5.39 -14.35 -9.43
CA SER A 396 5.09 -12.93 -9.22
C SER A 396 5.72 -12.43 -7.92
N PHE A 397 6.62 -11.45 -8.02
CA PHE A 397 7.38 -10.94 -6.86
C PHE A 397 7.42 -9.41 -6.84
N TRP A 398 6.26 -8.78 -6.99
CA TRP A 398 6.08 -7.33 -6.83
C TRP A 398 6.02 -6.94 -5.36
N CYS A 399 6.21 -5.66 -5.05
CA CYS A 399 6.08 -5.14 -3.67
C CYS A 399 4.74 -5.52 -3.01
N CYS A 400 3.63 -5.52 -3.78
CA CYS A 400 2.31 -5.87 -3.26
C CYS A 400 2.13 -7.36 -2.97
N VAL A 401 2.98 -8.25 -3.50
CA VAL A 401 3.06 -9.64 -3.02
C VAL A 401 3.65 -9.65 -1.61
N GLY A 402 4.68 -8.84 -1.36
CA GLY A 402 5.28 -8.68 -0.05
C GLY A 402 4.28 -8.17 0.99
N SER A 403 3.63 -7.03 0.72
CA SER A 403 2.61 -6.50 1.64
C SER A 403 1.37 -7.38 1.73
N GLY A 404 1.03 -8.12 0.68
CA GLY A 404 -0.04 -9.12 0.67
C GLY A 404 0.21 -10.22 1.69
N MET A 405 1.38 -10.84 1.67
CA MET A 405 1.78 -11.84 2.66
C MET A 405 1.75 -11.32 4.11
N GLU A 406 2.02 -10.03 4.32
CA GLU A 406 1.96 -9.43 5.64
C GLU A 406 0.52 -9.08 6.07
N ASN A 407 -0.34 -8.64 5.15
CA ASN A 407 -1.71 -8.19 5.43
C ASN A 407 -2.55 -9.25 6.15
N HIS A 408 -2.53 -10.47 5.63
CA HIS A 408 -3.46 -11.52 6.06
C HIS A 408 -3.03 -12.18 7.37
N ALA A 409 -1.81 -11.92 7.83
CA ALA A 409 -1.33 -12.30 9.15
C ALA A 409 -1.66 -11.28 10.27
N ARG A 410 -2.25 -10.12 9.93
CA ARG A 410 -2.41 -8.98 10.84
C ARG A 410 -3.86 -8.66 11.21
N TYR A 411 -4.81 -9.44 10.79
CA TYR A 411 -6.24 -9.20 11.04
C TYR A 411 -6.62 -9.07 12.53
N GLY A 412 -5.87 -9.74 13.42
CA GLY A 412 -6.10 -9.68 14.86
C GLY A 412 -5.69 -8.36 15.52
N GLU A 413 -4.86 -7.50 14.88
CA GLU A 413 -4.20 -6.36 15.53
C GLU A 413 -5.14 -5.33 16.13
N MET A 414 -6.28 -5.04 15.46
CA MET A 414 -7.17 -3.96 15.83
C MET A 414 -8.57 -4.39 16.26
N ILE A 415 -8.80 -5.70 16.42
CA ILE A 415 -10.09 -6.20 16.91
C ILE A 415 -10.34 -5.69 18.32
N TYR A 416 -9.30 -5.73 19.17
CA TYR A 416 -9.35 -5.31 20.55
C TYR A 416 -8.25 -4.32 20.89
N GLY A 417 -8.54 -3.46 21.85
CA GLY A 417 -7.56 -2.62 22.52
C GLY A 417 -7.77 -2.62 24.03
N HIS A 418 -6.79 -2.14 24.77
CA HIS A 418 -6.92 -1.98 26.21
C HIS A 418 -6.26 -0.71 26.72
N LYS A 419 -6.70 -0.24 27.88
CA LYS A 419 -6.03 0.78 28.66
C LYS A 419 -6.48 0.65 30.11
N ASP A 420 -5.52 0.52 31.02
CA ASP A 420 -5.80 0.26 32.43
C ASP A 420 -6.74 -0.95 32.60
N ASN A 421 -7.90 -0.75 33.20
CA ASN A 421 -8.92 -1.79 33.39
C ASN A 421 -10.06 -1.69 32.35
N ASN A 422 -9.78 -1.14 31.18
CA ASN A 422 -10.73 -0.98 30.06
C ASN A 422 -10.38 -1.91 28.93
N LEU A 423 -11.38 -2.58 28.37
CA LEU A 423 -11.30 -3.38 27.15
C LEU A 423 -12.10 -2.72 26.03
N TYR A 424 -11.46 -2.36 24.95
CA TYR A 424 -12.07 -1.79 23.75
C TYR A 424 -12.35 -2.89 22.73
N VAL A 425 -13.55 -2.92 22.17
CA VAL A 425 -13.95 -3.80 21.06
C VAL A 425 -14.17 -2.92 19.85
N ASN A 426 -13.24 -2.95 18.91
CA ASN A 426 -13.17 -2.03 17.78
C ASN A 426 -13.73 -2.63 16.49
N LEU A 427 -13.49 -3.93 16.25
CA LEU A 427 -13.95 -4.64 15.05
C LEU A 427 -14.81 -5.84 15.42
N PHE A 428 -15.84 -6.11 14.62
CA PHE A 428 -16.76 -7.21 14.86
C PHE A 428 -16.37 -8.42 14.01
N ILE A 429 -15.18 -8.99 14.33
CA ILE A 429 -14.58 -10.13 13.64
C ILE A 429 -14.55 -11.32 14.59
N PRO A 430 -15.04 -12.53 14.18
CA PRO A 430 -15.07 -13.71 15.03
C PRO A 430 -13.65 -14.08 15.50
N SER A 431 -13.46 -14.12 16.81
CA SER A 431 -12.11 -14.28 17.39
C SER A 431 -12.16 -14.64 18.88
N THR A 432 -11.04 -15.11 19.39
CA THR A 432 -10.79 -15.23 20.82
C THR A 432 -9.64 -14.32 21.23
N LEU A 433 -9.77 -13.70 22.39
CA LEU A 433 -8.74 -12.87 23.02
C LEU A 433 -8.34 -13.50 24.35
N ARG A 434 -7.05 -13.60 24.62
CA ARG A 434 -6.49 -13.89 25.94
C ARG A 434 -6.00 -12.60 26.61
N TRP A 435 -6.69 -12.15 27.64
CA TRP A 435 -6.32 -10.97 28.42
C TRP A 435 -5.94 -11.35 29.85
N GLY A 436 -4.66 -11.66 30.05
CA GLY A 436 -4.17 -12.20 31.31
C GLY A 436 -4.83 -13.55 31.65
N ASP A 437 -5.60 -13.56 32.75
CA ASP A 437 -6.39 -14.70 33.24
C ASP A 437 -7.86 -14.70 32.71
N THR A 438 -8.16 -13.93 31.72
CA THR A 438 -9.52 -13.83 31.16
C THR A 438 -9.52 -14.16 29.68
N GLN A 439 -10.33 -15.13 29.28
CA GLN A 439 -10.63 -15.41 27.90
C GLN A 439 -11.90 -14.67 27.49
N ILE A 440 -11.85 -14.05 26.32
CA ILE A 440 -13.00 -13.40 25.68
C ILE A 440 -13.16 -14.02 24.30
N GLU A 441 -14.39 -14.46 24.00
CA GLU A 441 -14.74 -14.99 22.69
C GLU A 441 -15.74 -14.07 22.04
N GLN A 442 -15.43 -13.57 20.84
CA GLN A 442 -16.35 -12.82 20.00
C GLN A 442 -17.02 -13.76 19.00
N GLN A 443 -18.30 -14.00 19.21
CA GLN A 443 -19.16 -14.82 18.36
C GLN A 443 -20.00 -13.91 17.49
N THR A 444 -19.79 -13.95 16.17
CA THR A 444 -20.51 -13.11 15.21
C THR A 444 -20.45 -13.72 13.81
N ALA A 445 -21.49 -13.52 13.03
CA ALA A 445 -21.51 -13.75 11.59
C ALA A 445 -21.48 -12.42 10.81
N PHE A 446 -21.03 -11.33 11.47
CA PHE A 446 -20.91 -10.03 10.80
C PHE A 446 -19.94 -10.13 9.61
N PRO A 447 -20.29 -9.53 8.46
CA PRO A 447 -21.38 -8.61 8.21
C PRO A 447 -22.70 -9.27 7.73
N ASP A 448 -22.77 -10.60 7.63
CA ASP A 448 -24.00 -11.28 7.18
C ASP A 448 -25.14 -11.16 8.19
N GLU A 449 -24.83 -11.04 9.47
CA GLU A 449 -25.74 -10.74 10.58
C GLU A 449 -25.36 -9.43 11.27
N GLU A 450 -26.35 -8.67 11.70
CA GLU A 450 -26.19 -7.33 12.26
C GLU A 450 -25.97 -7.39 13.78
N GLY A 451 -24.83 -7.89 14.22
CA GLY A 451 -24.48 -7.90 15.64
C GLY A 451 -23.35 -8.81 16.02
N SER A 452 -22.94 -8.67 17.27
CA SER A 452 -21.83 -9.43 17.85
C SER A 452 -22.14 -9.81 19.31
N THR A 453 -21.70 -11.00 19.74
CA THR A 453 -21.82 -11.48 21.12
C THR A 453 -20.45 -11.74 21.68
N LEU A 454 -20.11 -11.10 22.81
CA LEU A 454 -18.93 -11.46 23.58
C LEU A 454 -19.30 -12.40 24.69
N VAL A 455 -18.55 -13.50 24.82
CA VAL A 455 -18.59 -14.43 25.95
C VAL A 455 -17.35 -14.18 26.80
N ILE A 456 -17.55 -13.78 28.04
CA ILE A 456 -16.48 -13.40 28.97
C ILE A 456 -16.25 -14.56 29.95
N SER A 457 -15.01 -15.01 30.07
CA SER A 457 -14.66 -16.19 30.89
C SER A 457 -13.38 -15.96 31.68
N PRO A 458 -13.46 -15.33 32.89
CA PRO A 458 -12.36 -15.33 33.82
C PRO A 458 -12.00 -16.77 34.24
N GLU A 459 -10.71 -17.09 34.29
CA GLU A 459 -10.23 -18.43 34.73
C GLU A 459 -10.54 -18.73 36.19
N LYS A 460 -10.48 -17.67 37.02
CA LYS A 460 -10.70 -17.75 38.48
C LYS A 460 -11.68 -16.68 38.92
N GLY A 461 -12.73 -17.09 39.64
CA GLY A 461 -13.65 -16.18 40.32
C GLY A 461 -14.38 -15.21 39.37
N LYS A 462 -14.32 -13.95 39.73
CA LYS A 462 -14.94 -12.83 39.00
C LYS A 462 -13.87 -11.76 38.71
N LYS A 463 -14.02 -11.05 37.65
CA LYS A 463 -13.13 -9.94 37.27
C LYS A 463 -13.90 -8.67 36.98
N GLU A 464 -13.47 -7.57 37.56
CA GLU A 464 -14.07 -6.26 37.29
C GLU A 464 -13.27 -5.55 36.21
N PHE A 465 -13.95 -5.08 35.16
CA PHE A 465 -13.42 -4.21 34.14
C PHE A 465 -14.54 -3.53 33.35
N THR A 466 -14.18 -2.45 32.66
CA THR A 466 -15.07 -1.73 31.75
C THR A 466 -14.91 -2.26 30.33
N LEU A 467 -16.01 -2.66 29.74
CA LEU A 467 -16.11 -3.05 28.33
C LEU A 467 -16.61 -1.86 27.53
N LEU A 468 -15.86 -1.48 26.46
CA LEU A 468 -16.20 -0.39 25.55
C LEU A 468 -16.38 -0.93 24.15
N PHE A 469 -17.58 -0.81 23.60
CA PHE A 469 -17.88 -1.15 22.22
C PHE A 469 -17.81 0.09 21.35
N ARG A 470 -17.01 0.05 20.28
CA ARG A 470 -17.04 1.09 19.25
C ARG A 470 -18.41 1.11 18.58
N ILE A 471 -18.92 2.32 18.38
CA ILE A 471 -20.12 2.55 17.60
C ILE A 471 -19.72 3.13 16.24
N PRO A 472 -19.82 2.33 15.17
CA PRO A 472 -19.44 2.77 13.84
C PRO A 472 -20.29 3.91 13.28
N GLU A 473 -19.69 4.76 12.43
CA GLU A 473 -20.39 5.87 11.77
C GLU A 473 -21.61 5.47 10.94
N TRP A 474 -21.61 4.21 10.45
CA TRP A 474 -22.65 3.67 9.58
C TRP A 474 -23.90 3.19 10.32
N THR A 475 -23.93 3.16 11.64
CA THR A 475 -25.09 2.78 12.44
C THR A 475 -25.65 3.97 13.21
N LYS A 476 -26.97 3.98 13.41
CA LYS A 476 -27.63 5.05 14.16
C LYS A 476 -27.63 4.75 15.65
N PRO A 477 -27.13 5.64 16.53
CA PRO A 477 -27.05 5.38 17.96
C PRO A 477 -28.39 4.97 18.60
N GLU A 478 -29.51 5.56 18.15
CA GLU A 478 -30.85 5.27 18.64
C GLU A 478 -31.36 3.86 18.25
N ALA A 479 -30.77 3.27 17.22
CA ALA A 479 -31.14 1.93 16.75
C ALA A 479 -30.37 0.82 17.48
N LEU A 480 -29.33 1.15 18.22
CA LEU A 480 -28.48 0.20 18.95
C LEU A 480 -29.26 -0.57 20.02
N ARG A 481 -28.96 -1.84 20.17
CA ARG A 481 -29.48 -2.66 21.25
C ARG A 481 -28.34 -3.41 21.93
N LEU A 482 -28.27 -3.23 23.25
CA LEU A 482 -27.27 -3.89 24.08
C LEU A 482 -27.97 -4.72 25.15
N SER A 483 -27.53 -5.95 25.33
CA SER A 483 -28.03 -6.80 26.41
C SER A 483 -26.89 -7.55 27.09
N VAL A 484 -27.09 -7.83 28.38
CA VAL A 484 -26.20 -8.68 29.18
C VAL A 484 -27.00 -9.85 29.74
N ASN A 485 -26.62 -11.07 29.39
CA ASN A 485 -27.33 -12.29 29.77
C ASN A 485 -28.84 -12.21 29.41
N GLY A 486 -29.14 -11.67 28.25
CA GLY A 486 -30.52 -11.50 27.74
C GLY A 486 -31.27 -10.29 28.34
N LYS A 487 -30.72 -9.58 29.30
CA LYS A 487 -31.33 -8.39 29.88
C LYS A 487 -30.85 -7.12 29.17
N ARG A 488 -31.78 -6.36 28.61
CA ARG A 488 -31.51 -5.10 27.90
C ARG A 488 -30.83 -4.10 28.86
N GLN A 489 -29.85 -3.38 28.34
CA GLN A 489 -29.13 -2.30 29.02
C GLN A 489 -29.51 -0.94 28.38
N ASN A 490 -29.44 0.11 29.19
CA ASN A 490 -29.49 1.45 28.66
C ASN A 490 -28.18 1.78 27.96
N VAL A 491 -28.27 2.39 26.76
CA VAL A 491 -27.11 2.71 25.94
C VAL A 491 -26.91 4.23 25.97
N THR A 492 -25.72 4.64 26.33
CA THR A 492 -25.23 6.03 26.17
C THR A 492 -23.94 5.98 25.40
N VAL A 493 -23.89 6.66 24.27
CA VAL A 493 -22.68 6.77 23.44
C VAL A 493 -21.90 7.98 23.93
N LYS A 494 -20.64 7.76 24.25
CA LYS A 494 -19.70 8.82 24.62
C LYS A 494 -18.39 8.58 23.85
N GLU A 495 -17.89 9.62 23.17
CA GLU A 495 -16.65 9.57 22.38
C GLU A 495 -16.62 8.37 21.40
N GLY A 496 -17.77 8.04 20.80
CA GLY A 496 -17.93 6.95 19.86
C GLY A 496 -17.98 5.53 20.49
N TYR A 497 -18.08 5.43 21.82
CA TYR A 497 -18.16 4.15 22.53
C TYR A 497 -19.42 4.05 23.41
N VAL A 498 -19.91 2.81 23.53
CA VAL A 498 -20.83 2.42 24.62
C VAL A 498 -20.03 1.67 25.66
N SER A 499 -20.14 2.07 26.92
CA SER A 499 -19.38 1.49 28.02
C SER A 499 -20.27 0.72 28.99
N LEU A 500 -19.73 -0.43 29.49
CA LEU A 500 -20.32 -1.26 30.53
C LEU A 500 -19.26 -1.53 31.60
N ASN A 501 -19.38 -0.88 32.76
CA ASN A 501 -18.54 -1.19 33.92
C ASN A 501 -19.27 -2.17 34.82
N ARG A 502 -18.68 -3.35 35.05
CA ARG A 502 -19.24 -4.34 35.98
C ARG A 502 -18.24 -5.44 36.32
N THR A 503 -18.59 -6.23 37.34
CA THR A 503 -17.90 -7.46 37.71
C THR A 503 -18.43 -8.61 36.86
N TRP A 504 -17.55 -9.20 36.05
CA TRP A 504 -17.85 -10.27 35.09
C TRP A 504 -17.64 -11.65 35.73
N SER A 505 -18.52 -12.57 35.41
CA SER A 505 -18.46 -13.98 35.81
C SER A 505 -18.23 -14.85 34.58
N LYS A 506 -17.72 -16.07 34.78
CA LYS A 506 -17.52 -17.02 33.70
C LYS A 506 -18.82 -17.34 32.97
N GLY A 507 -18.77 -17.15 31.64
CA GLY A 507 -19.90 -17.39 30.74
C GLY A 507 -20.87 -16.22 30.60
N ASP A 508 -20.58 -15.04 31.19
CA ASP A 508 -21.38 -13.84 30.93
C ASP A 508 -21.36 -13.49 29.45
N LYS A 509 -22.55 -13.21 28.91
CA LYS A 509 -22.75 -12.89 27.49
C LYS A 509 -23.19 -11.44 27.32
N VAL A 510 -22.47 -10.70 26.49
CA VAL A 510 -22.82 -9.34 26.09
C VAL A 510 -23.14 -9.34 24.59
N ARG A 511 -24.38 -9.04 24.23
CA ARG A 511 -24.80 -8.94 22.82
C ARG A 511 -25.03 -7.50 22.46
N LEU A 512 -24.34 -7.06 21.40
CA LEU A 512 -24.55 -5.77 20.73
C LEU A 512 -25.19 -6.02 19.37
N GLU A 513 -26.29 -5.35 19.08
CA GLU A 513 -26.92 -5.31 17.76
C GLU A 513 -26.62 -3.96 17.10
N LEU A 514 -26.16 -4.03 15.86
CA LEU A 514 -25.69 -2.92 15.04
C LEU A 514 -26.47 -2.89 13.71
N PRO A 515 -27.68 -2.31 13.71
CA PRO A 515 -28.49 -2.28 12.49
C PRO A 515 -27.80 -1.54 11.36
N MET A 516 -27.69 -2.19 10.20
CA MET A 516 -27.12 -1.63 8.98
C MET A 516 -28.20 -1.02 8.09
N HIS A 517 -27.80 -0.05 7.27
CA HIS A 517 -28.68 0.52 6.25
C HIS A 517 -27.89 0.86 4.99
N LEU A 518 -28.62 1.00 3.87
CA LEU A 518 -28.04 1.43 2.60
C LEU A 518 -27.57 2.88 2.69
N ARG A 519 -26.42 3.14 2.12
CA ARG A 519 -25.83 4.47 1.95
C ARG A 519 -25.29 4.61 0.54
N ALA A 520 -25.32 5.82 -0.01
CA ALA A 520 -24.64 6.17 -1.25
C ALA A 520 -23.61 7.25 -0.96
N ILE A 521 -22.38 7.03 -1.38
CA ILE A 521 -21.26 7.95 -1.16
C ILE A 521 -20.72 8.38 -2.51
N ALA A 522 -20.73 9.68 -2.77
CA ALA A 522 -20.11 10.27 -3.96
C ALA A 522 -18.60 10.21 -3.89
N LEU A 523 -17.92 10.31 -5.04
CA LEU A 523 -16.49 10.60 -5.07
C LEU A 523 -16.19 11.97 -4.43
N PRO A 524 -15.01 12.15 -3.82
CA PRO A 524 -14.65 13.41 -3.14
C PRO A 524 -14.64 14.65 -4.04
N ASP A 525 -14.48 14.49 -5.36
CA ASP A 525 -14.54 15.58 -6.34
C ASP A 525 -15.96 16.12 -6.61
N GLY A 526 -16.97 15.53 -5.98
CA GLY A 526 -18.37 15.93 -6.15
C GLY A 526 -18.99 15.50 -7.49
N SER A 527 -18.30 14.67 -8.28
CA SER A 527 -18.86 14.12 -9.54
C SER A 527 -20.06 13.22 -9.27
N ALA A 528 -20.92 13.07 -10.29
CA ALA A 528 -22.12 12.24 -10.19
C ALA A 528 -21.85 10.72 -10.24
N ASN A 529 -20.78 10.29 -9.58
CA ASN A 529 -20.39 8.88 -9.45
C ASN A 529 -20.50 8.44 -8.00
N TYR A 530 -21.35 7.47 -7.73
CA TYR A 530 -21.68 7.01 -6.38
C TYR A 530 -21.28 5.57 -6.17
N SER A 531 -20.75 5.27 -5.00
CA SER A 531 -20.60 3.91 -4.48
C SER A 531 -21.74 3.61 -3.51
N ILE A 532 -22.22 2.38 -3.53
CA ILE A 532 -23.34 1.91 -2.70
C ILE A 532 -22.77 1.04 -1.58
N LEU A 533 -23.18 1.33 -0.35
CA LEU A 533 -22.78 0.55 0.83
C LEU A 533 -24.00 0.05 1.61
N TYR A 534 -23.80 -1.08 2.29
CA TYR A 534 -24.70 -1.53 3.35
C TYR A 534 -23.87 -1.73 4.64
N GLY A 535 -24.12 -0.89 5.65
CA GLY A 535 -23.19 -0.75 6.77
C GLY A 535 -21.80 -0.33 6.31
N PRO A 536 -20.71 -1.04 6.68
CA PRO A 536 -19.35 -0.73 6.21
C PRO A 536 -19.01 -1.36 4.86
N ILE A 537 -19.89 -2.20 4.30
CA ILE A 537 -19.60 -3.06 3.16
C ILE A 537 -19.96 -2.37 1.84
N VAL A 538 -19.00 -2.23 0.96
CA VAL A 538 -19.16 -1.74 -0.41
C VAL A 538 -19.83 -2.83 -1.25
N LEU A 539 -20.92 -2.47 -1.91
CA LEU A 539 -21.65 -3.34 -2.83
C LEU A 539 -21.21 -3.08 -4.27
N ALA A 540 -20.92 -4.13 -4.99
CA ALA A 540 -20.46 -4.07 -6.37
C ALA A 540 -21.17 -5.09 -7.25
N ALA A 541 -21.19 -4.84 -8.55
CA ALA A 541 -21.83 -5.72 -9.52
C ALA A 541 -20.81 -6.56 -10.30
N ARG A 542 -21.18 -7.80 -10.64
CA ARG A 542 -20.48 -8.64 -11.62
C ARG A 542 -20.88 -8.25 -13.04
N LEU A 543 -19.90 -8.05 -13.89
CA LEU A 543 -20.11 -7.71 -15.31
C LEU A 543 -19.63 -8.80 -16.27
N GLY A 544 -19.47 -10.03 -15.79
CA GLY A 544 -19.05 -11.18 -16.59
C GLY A 544 -17.63 -11.67 -16.33
N LYS A 545 -17.22 -12.71 -17.07
CA LYS A 545 -15.91 -13.37 -16.96
C LYS A 545 -15.12 -13.40 -18.28
N GLN A 546 -15.61 -12.72 -19.32
CA GLN A 546 -15.00 -12.77 -20.64
C GLN A 546 -13.68 -11.96 -20.71
N ASN A 547 -12.75 -12.46 -21.52
CA ASN A 547 -11.52 -11.75 -21.89
C ASN A 547 -10.75 -11.18 -20.68
N GLN A 548 -10.44 -12.03 -19.71
CA GLN A 548 -9.64 -11.70 -18.52
C GLN A 548 -8.19 -12.19 -18.69
N ASP A 549 -7.58 -11.80 -19.83
CA ASP A 549 -6.22 -12.24 -20.18
C ASP A 549 -5.22 -11.74 -19.11
N GLY A 550 -4.33 -12.61 -18.67
CA GLY A 550 -3.36 -12.30 -17.61
C GLY A 550 -3.97 -12.11 -16.21
N MET A 551 -5.20 -12.62 -15.95
CA MET A 551 -5.81 -12.56 -14.60
C MET A 551 -4.96 -13.27 -13.54
N PHE A 552 -4.23 -14.31 -13.91
CA PHE A 552 -3.16 -14.91 -13.11
C PHE A 552 -1.83 -14.49 -13.74
N ALA A 553 -1.07 -13.72 -13.00
CA ALA A 553 0.15 -13.11 -13.49
C ALA A 553 1.22 -14.13 -13.84
N ASP A 554 1.96 -13.85 -14.89
CA ASP A 554 3.19 -14.56 -15.25
C ASP A 554 4.42 -13.97 -14.54
N ASP A 555 5.62 -14.35 -14.94
CA ASP A 555 6.89 -13.86 -14.41
C ASP A 555 7.41 -12.60 -15.10
N SER A 556 6.62 -11.96 -15.98
CA SER A 556 6.99 -10.71 -16.61
C SER A 556 6.99 -9.56 -15.59
N ARG A 557 7.83 -8.54 -15.79
CA ARG A 557 7.93 -7.39 -14.87
C ARG A 557 6.60 -6.64 -14.70
N GLY A 558 5.84 -6.49 -15.78
CA GLY A 558 4.54 -5.82 -15.81
C GLY A 558 3.34 -6.75 -15.65
N GLY A 559 3.53 -8.01 -15.26
CA GLY A 559 2.47 -9.03 -15.17
C GLY A 559 1.35 -8.72 -14.18
N HIS A 560 1.51 -7.72 -13.32
CA HIS A 560 0.48 -7.23 -12.39
C HIS A 560 -0.58 -6.33 -13.05
N ILE A 561 -0.37 -5.92 -14.30
CA ILE A 561 -1.31 -5.09 -15.05
C ILE A 561 -2.19 -5.99 -15.91
N ALA A 562 -3.51 -5.79 -15.86
CA ALA A 562 -4.46 -6.56 -16.63
C ALA A 562 -4.21 -6.44 -18.14
N ALA A 563 -3.99 -7.55 -18.82
CA ALA A 563 -3.67 -7.60 -20.24
C ALA A 563 -4.89 -7.67 -21.16
N GLY A 564 -6.06 -8.06 -20.64
CA GLY A 564 -7.28 -8.21 -21.43
C GLY A 564 -7.87 -6.88 -21.90
N PRO A 565 -8.68 -6.91 -22.94
CA PRO A 565 -9.22 -5.71 -23.56
C PRO A 565 -10.09 -4.90 -22.59
N ARG A 566 -10.00 -3.59 -22.69
CA ARG A 566 -10.87 -2.65 -21.99
C ARG A 566 -12.26 -2.69 -22.62
N LEU A 567 -13.28 -2.94 -21.82
CA LEU A 567 -14.65 -2.82 -22.30
C LEU A 567 -15.00 -1.33 -22.48
N PRO A 568 -15.73 -0.95 -23.54
CA PRO A 568 -16.12 0.43 -23.78
C PRO A 568 -17.00 0.98 -22.65
N LEU A 569 -16.61 2.12 -22.04
CA LEU A 569 -17.34 2.73 -20.93
C LEU A 569 -18.79 3.10 -21.28
N GLN A 570 -19.05 3.44 -22.55
CA GLN A 570 -20.39 3.73 -23.07
C GLN A 570 -21.36 2.53 -22.98
N THR A 571 -20.81 1.31 -22.86
CA THR A 571 -21.62 0.09 -22.75
C THR A 571 -21.84 -0.36 -21.31
N MET A 572 -21.23 0.33 -20.35
CA MET A 572 -21.30 0.00 -18.93
C MET A 572 -22.59 0.51 -18.30
N PRO A 573 -23.04 -0.11 -17.19
CA PRO A 573 -24.27 0.28 -16.51
C PRO A 573 -24.25 1.73 -16.01
N VAL A 574 -25.38 2.42 -16.15
CA VAL A 574 -25.62 3.77 -15.60
C VAL A 574 -26.99 3.76 -14.93
N ILE A 575 -27.11 4.36 -13.77
CA ILE A 575 -28.39 4.55 -13.11
C ILE A 575 -29.05 5.80 -13.68
N VAL A 576 -30.27 5.63 -14.23
CA VAL A 576 -31.01 6.73 -14.84
C VAL A 576 -32.05 7.25 -13.84
N GLY A 577 -31.84 8.45 -13.34
CA GLY A 577 -32.72 9.02 -12.32
C GLY A 577 -32.11 10.23 -11.59
N ASP A 578 -32.73 10.57 -10.46
CA ASP A 578 -32.26 11.60 -9.53
C ASP A 578 -31.38 10.94 -8.44
N LYS A 579 -30.22 11.55 -8.18
CA LYS A 579 -29.30 11.12 -7.11
C LYS A 579 -29.97 10.98 -5.74
N ASN A 580 -30.99 11.81 -5.44
CA ASN A 580 -31.72 11.76 -4.18
C ASN A 580 -32.57 10.50 -4.02
N ASN A 581 -32.89 9.83 -5.13
CA ASN A 581 -33.67 8.62 -5.17
C ASN A 581 -32.84 7.35 -5.43
N LEU A 582 -31.51 7.46 -5.52
CA LEU A 582 -30.62 6.36 -5.85
C LEU A 582 -30.90 5.09 -5.04
N LEU A 583 -31.06 5.21 -3.73
CA LEU A 583 -31.25 4.07 -2.84
C LEU A 583 -32.62 3.39 -3.03
N SER A 584 -33.61 4.07 -3.62
CA SER A 584 -34.93 3.49 -3.91
C SER A 584 -34.88 2.46 -5.05
N HIS A 585 -33.84 2.48 -5.88
CA HIS A 585 -33.59 1.49 -6.94
C HIS A 585 -33.09 0.14 -6.41
N LEU A 586 -32.76 0.04 -5.10
CA LEU A 586 -32.19 -1.14 -4.49
C LEU A 586 -33.23 -1.92 -3.68
N LYS A 587 -33.39 -3.21 -3.99
CA LYS A 587 -34.25 -4.10 -3.26
C LYS A 587 -33.50 -5.32 -2.75
N LYS A 588 -33.54 -5.57 -1.44
CA LYS A 588 -32.88 -6.72 -0.81
C LYS A 588 -33.37 -8.04 -1.40
N VAL A 589 -32.47 -8.95 -1.71
CA VAL A 589 -32.78 -10.29 -2.19
C VAL A 589 -33.00 -11.19 -0.99
N GLU A 590 -34.21 -11.80 -0.91
CA GLU A 590 -34.56 -12.69 0.17
C GLU A 590 -33.63 -13.93 0.20
N GLY A 591 -33.21 -14.33 1.39
CA GLY A 591 -32.32 -15.49 1.60
C GLY A 591 -30.88 -15.30 1.15
N LYS A 592 -30.46 -14.12 0.62
CA LYS A 592 -29.11 -13.81 0.25
C LYS A 592 -28.57 -12.63 1.08
N PRO A 593 -27.74 -12.87 2.10
CA PRO A 593 -27.16 -11.78 2.88
C PRO A 593 -26.44 -10.76 2.00
N LEU A 594 -26.60 -9.48 2.33
CA LEU A 594 -25.88 -8.36 1.69
C LEU A 594 -26.05 -8.28 0.15
N THR A 595 -27.09 -8.88 -0.41
CA THR A 595 -27.35 -8.89 -1.85
C THR A 595 -28.62 -8.10 -2.17
N PHE A 596 -28.54 -7.24 -3.18
CA PHE A 596 -29.65 -6.39 -3.62
C PHE A 596 -29.80 -6.46 -5.14
N THR A 597 -31.05 -6.40 -5.64
CA THR A 597 -31.32 -6.12 -7.05
C THR A 597 -31.31 -4.62 -7.26
N LEU A 598 -30.81 -4.17 -8.42
CA LEU A 598 -30.73 -2.78 -8.82
C LEU A 598 -31.62 -2.55 -10.05
N SER A 599 -32.56 -1.61 -9.96
CA SER A 599 -33.45 -1.19 -11.04
C SER A 599 -33.13 0.20 -11.58
N GLY A 600 -33.75 0.59 -12.70
CA GLY A 600 -33.49 1.89 -13.34
C GLY A 600 -32.12 1.97 -13.98
N VAL A 601 -31.61 0.87 -14.50
CA VAL A 601 -30.26 0.75 -15.06
C VAL A 601 -30.32 0.73 -16.60
N TYR A 602 -29.49 1.55 -17.21
CA TYR A 602 -29.27 1.53 -18.65
C TYR A 602 -27.85 1.02 -18.95
N PRO A 603 -27.59 0.24 -20.00
CA PRO A 603 -28.56 -0.37 -20.96
C PRO A 603 -29.47 -1.41 -20.30
N GLU A 604 -30.67 -1.63 -20.91
CA GLU A 604 -31.73 -2.51 -20.42
C GLU A 604 -31.26 -3.94 -20.07
N ARG A 605 -30.22 -4.43 -20.76
CA ARG A 605 -29.61 -5.74 -20.46
C ARG A 605 -29.08 -5.87 -19.03
N TYR A 606 -28.91 -4.76 -18.31
CA TYR A 606 -28.46 -4.73 -16.91
C TYR A 606 -29.62 -4.45 -15.93
N GLU A 607 -30.82 -4.24 -16.42
CA GLU A 607 -31.98 -4.02 -15.55
C GLU A 607 -32.22 -5.22 -14.63
N GLY A 608 -32.39 -4.97 -13.34
CA GLY A 608 -32.52 -6.00 -12.33
C GLY A 608 -31.24 -6.77 -11.98
N MET A 609 -30.10 -6.28 -12.40
CA MET A 609 -28.82 -6.89 -11.99
C MET A 609 -28.63 -6.86 -10.47
N THR A 610 -27.75 -7.72 -9.95
CA THR A 610 -27.47 -7.78 -8.52
C THR A 610 -26.19 -7.06 -8.16
N VAL A 611 -26.19 -6.43 -6.98
CA VAL A 611 -25.01 -5.94 -6.29
C VAL A 611 -24.81 -6.75 -5.01
N GLU A 612 -23.57 -7.08 -4.71
CA GLU A 612 -23.14 -7.93 -3.59
C GLU A 612 -21.82 -7.41 -3.00
N PRO A 613 -21.36 -7.90 -1.82
CA PRO A 613 -20.11 -7.43 -1.22
C PRO A 613 -18.93 -7.51 -2.16
N PHE A 614 -18.21 -6.39 -2.33
CA PHE A 614 -17.06 -6.30 -3.24
C PHE A 614 -15.98 -7.34 -2.94
N PHE A 615 -15.72 -7.62 -1.66
CA PHE A 615 -14.73 -8.64 -1.26
C PHE A 615 -15.12 -10.08 -1.64
N ARG A 616 -16.38 -10.34 -2.04
CA ARG A 616 -16.85 -11.64 -2.56
C ARG A 616 -16.73 -11.77 -4.06
N LEU A 617 -16.44 -10.68 -4.76
CA LEU A 617 -16.23 -10.71 -6.20
C LEU A 617 -14.87 -11.31 -6.51
N TYR A 618 -14.87 -12.39 -7.25
CA TYR A 618 -13.69 -13.17 -7.62
C TYR A 618 -13.82 -13.64 -9.06
N GLU A 619 -12.71 -13.69 -9.81
CA GLU A 619 -12.67 -14.06 -11.22
C GLU A 619 -13.78 -13.42 -12.07
N CYS A 620 -13.94 -12.12 -11.96
CA CYS A 620 -14.96 -11.42 -12.74
C CYS A 620 -14.54 -9.98 -13.04
N ARG A 621 -15.09 -9.49 -14.14
CA ARG A 621 -15.18 -8.05 -14.37
C ARG A 621 -16.23 -7.46 -13.44
N TYR A 622 -16.01 -6.26 -12.93
CA TYR A 622 -16.87 -5.69 -11.90
C TYR A 622 -17.10 -4.19 -12.05
N MET A 623 -18.00 -3.67 -11.26
CA MET A 623 -18.27 -2.23 -11.14
C MET A 623 -18.59 -1.87 -9.70
N VAL A 624 -17.94 -0.82 -9.20
CA VAL A 624 -18.10 -0.29 -7.83
C VAL A 624 -18.79 1.07 -7.84
N TYR A 625 -18.43 1.92 -8.79
CA TYR A 625 -18.95 3.28 -8.91
C TYR A 625 -20.02 3.39 -9.99
N TRP A 626 -21.11 4.01 -9.64
CA TRP A 626 -22.31 4.14 -10.48
C TRP A 626 -22.50 5.60 -10.89
N PRO A 627 -22.39 5.92 -12.19
CA PRO A 627 -22.89 7.19 -12.68
C PRO A 627 -24.40 7.27 -12.47
N VAL A 628 -24.86 8.39 -11.92
CA VAL A 628 -26.30 8.69 -11.75
C VAL A 628 -26.62 9.89 -12.61
N LEU A 629 -27.38 9.70 -13.68
CA LEU A 629 -27.57 10.68 -14.74
C LEU A 629 -29.05 10.83 -15.09
N SER A 630 -29.46 12.04 -15.45
CA SER A 630 -30.73 12.27 -16.15
C SER A 630 -30.66 11.69 -17.59
N VAL A 631 -31.79 11.55 -18.25
CA VAL A 631 -31.85 11.05 -19.64
C VAL A 631 -31.02 11.93 -20.59
N GLN A 632 -31.02 13.25 -20.39
CA GLN A 632 -30.26 14.19 -21.23
C GLN A 632 -28.75 14.07 -21.01
N GLU A 633 -28.32 13.97 -19.75
CA GLU A 633 -26.91 13.79 -19.40
C GLU A 633 -26.38 12.44 -19.88
N LEU A 634 -27.19 11.38 -19.84
CA LEU A 634 -26.84 10.07 -20.38
C LEU A 634 -26.53 10.14 -21.88
N GLN A 635 -27.37 10.81 -22.67
CA GLN A 635 -27.17 10.93 -24.13
C GLN A 635 -25.88 11.70 -24.44
N ALA A 636 -25.64 12.85 -23.79
CA ALA A 636 -24.44 13.64 -23.97
C ALA A 636 -23.16 12.88 -23.59
N ARG A 637 -23.22 12.16 -22.46
CA ARG A 637 -22.09 11.34 -22.00
C ARG A 637 -21.77 10.19 -22.97
N GLN A 638 -22.78 9.52 -23.51
CA GLN A 638 -22.57 8.44 -24.47
C GLN A 638 -21.88 8.92 -25.75
N GLU A 639 -22.28 10.07 -26.29
CA GLU A 639 -21.65 10.65 -27.46
C GLU A 639 -20.18 11.01 -27.19
N GLN A 640 -19.89 11.63 -26.06
CA GLN A 640 -18.53 11.97 -25.63
C GLN A 640 -17.65 10.73 -25.46
N LEU A 641 -18.12 9.73 -24.69
CA LEU A 641 -17.38 8.49 -24.45
C LEU A 641 -17.13 7.72 -25.74
N ALA A 642 -18.10 7.68 -26.68
CA ALA A 642 -17.93 7.03 -27.97
C ALA A 642 -16.80 7.65 -28.78
N LYS A 643 -16.68 8.99 -28.75
CA LYS A 643 -15.61 9.71 -29.44
C LYS A 643 -14.24 9.42 -28.80
N GLU A 644 -14.14 9.58 -27.48
CA GLU A 644 -12.89 9.36 -26.73
C GLU A 644 -12.38 7.91 -26.84
N GLU A 645 -13.30 6.93 -26.73
CA GLU A 645 -12.96 5.51 -26.86
C GLU A 645 -12.49 5.17 -28.28
N LYS A 646 -13.12 5.75 -29.30
CA LYS A 646 -12.71 5.54 -30.71
C LYS A 646 -11.29 6.07 -30.95
N GLU A 647 -10.98 7.26 -30.47
CA GLU A 647 -9.65 7.86 -30.60
C GLU A 647 -8.59 7.04 -29.86
N ARG A 648 -8.90 6.61 -28.62
CA ARG A 648 -8.03 5.78 -27.80
C ARG A 648 -7.83 4.41 -28.42
N ALA A 649 -8.89 3.74 -28.84
CA ALA A 649 -8.82 2.40 -29.45
C ALA A 649 -7.99 2.43 -30.74
N ALA A 650 -8.12 3.48 -31.55
CA ALA A 650 -7.30 3.64 -32.75
C ALA A 650 -5.81 3.78 -32.40
N LEU A 651 -5.47 4.59 -31.39
CA LEU A 651 -4.09 4.77 -30.97
C LEU A 651 -3.53 3.48 -30.31
N ASP A 652 -4.30 2.83 -29.42
CA ASP A 652 -3.87 1.59 -28.75
C ASP A 652 -3.74 0.44 -29.76
N GLY A 653 -4.60 0.35 -30.76
CA GLY A 653 -4.50 -0.66 -31.83
C GLY A 653 -3.20 -0.53 -32.65
N MET A 654 -2.76 0.68 -32.91
CA MET A 654 -1.48 0.96 -33.57
C MET A 654 -0.26 0.82 -32.64
N THR A 655 -0.44 0.88 -31.33
CA THR A 655 0.66 0.85 -30.36
C THR A 655 1.22 -0.57 -30.20
N ALA A 656 2.53 -0.71 -30.36
CA ALA A 656 3.25 -1.92 -30.03
C ALA A 656 3.73 -1.89 -28.57
N ASP A 657 4.23 -0.73 -28.12
CA ASP A 657 4.75 -0.51 -26.78
C ASP A 657 4.66 0.98 -26.40
N LYS A 658 4.61 1.29 -25.10
CA LYS A 658 4.53 2.67 -24.60
C LYS A 658 5.21 2.86 -23.27
N VAL A 659 5.83 4.01 -23.06
CA VAL A 659 6.38 4.46 -21.77
C VAL A 659 5.73 5.78 -21.38
N ILE A 660 5.18 5.84 -20.18
CA ILE A 660 4.81 7.12 -19.55
C ILE A 660 6.05 7.62 -18.81
N CYS A 661 6.58 8.74 -19.29
CA CYS A 661 7.82 9.29 -18.74
C CYS A 661 7.59 9.91 -17.37
N GLY A 662 8.52 9.65 -16.43
CA GLY A 662 8.41 10.13 -15.05
C GLY A 662 7.62 9.23 -14.11
N GLU A 663 6.96 8.20 -14.61
CA GLU A 663 6.33 7.16 -13.77
C GLU A 663 7.32 6.01 -13.53
N GLN A 664 7.42 5.57 -12.27
CA GLN A 664 8.43 4.60 -11.84
C GLN A 664 8.34 3.30 -12.62
N GLN A 665 7.19 2.68 -12.58
CA GLN A 665 6.99 1.33 -13.13
C GLN A 665 7.19 1.30 -14.64
N PRO A 666 6.55 2.16 -15.46
CA PRO A 666 6.80 2.19 -16.89
C PRO A 666 8.26 2.39 -17.27
N GLU A 667 8.96 3.32 -16.60
CA GLU A 667 10.38 3.58 -16.89
C GLU A 667 11.29 2.43 -16.47
N SER A 668 11.01 1.81 -15.31
CA SER A 668 11.76 0.66 -14.81
C SER A 668 11.58 -0.56 -15.71
N ASP A 669 10.35 -0.83 -16.16
CA ASP A 669 10.04 -1.96 -17.06
C ASP A 669 10.72 -1.83 -18.43
N HIS A 670 11.00 -0.59 -18.83
CA HIS A 670 11.73 -0.28 -20.07
C HIS A 670 13.23 -0.03 -19.83
N PHE A 671 13.76 -0.48 -18.67
CA PHE A 671 15.20 -0.41 -18.35
C PHE A 671 15.80 0.97 -18.60
N ILE A 672 15.18 2.02 -18.04
CA ILE A 672 15.64 3.39 -18.22
C ILE A 672 17.14 3.53 -17.94
N ARG A 673 17.83 4.27 -18.83
CA ARG A 673 19.17 4.78 -18.63
C ARG A 673 19.16 6.28 -18.80
N MET A 674 19.98 6.99 -18.02
CA MET A 674 19.95 8.45 -18.05
C MET A 674 21.27 9.08 -17.60
N GLU A 675 21.44 10.33 -18.01
CA GLU A 675 22.50 11.21 -17.56
C GLU A 675 21.93 12.61 -17.40
N ASN A 676 22.11 13.23 -16.22
CA ASN A 676 21.59 14.56 -15.90
C ASN A 676 20.11 14.75 -16.27
N SER A 677 19.27 13.84 -15.81
CA SER A 677 17.84 13.83 -16.06
C SER A 677 17.05 13.93 -14.76
N ARG A 678 15.87 14.54 -14.82
CA ARG A 678 14.93 14.66 -13.70
C ARG A 678 13.51 14.42 -14.14
N THR A 679 12.65 14.08 -13.19
CA THR A 679 11.20 13.92 -13.37
C THR A 679 10.45 15.03 -12.65
N GLY A 680 9.21 15.24 -13.02
CA GLY A 680 8.29 16.15 -12.38
C GLY A 680 6.87 15.92 -12.85
N ASP A 681 6.00 16.83 -12.48
CA ASP A 681 4.57 16.77 -12.74
C ASP A 681 4.06 18.14 -13.23
N ASP A 682 3.18 18.11 -14.23
CA ASP A 682 2.43 19.25 -14.73
C ASP A 682 0.93 18.94 -14.47
N GLU A 683 0.38 19.35 -13.34
CA GLU A 683 -1.03 19.17 -12.98
C GLU A 683 -1.50 17.69 -13.06
N GLY A 684 -0.70 16.77 -12.52
CA GLY A 684 -0.99 15.33 -12.53
C GLY A 684 -0.52 14.59 -13.80
N ILE A 685 0.15 15.27 -14.74
CA ILE A 685 0.77 14.66 -15.91
C ILE A 685 2.28 14.56 -15.69
N HIS A 686 2.76 13.35 -15.48
CA HIS A 686 4.19 13.11 -15.25
C HIS A 686 5.03 13.37 -16.49
N TRP A 687 6.24 13.85 -16.26
CA TRP A 687 7.19 14.10 -17.33
C TRP A 687 8.63 13.78 -16.91
N ARG A 688 9.48 13.64 -17.92
CA ARG A 688 10.94 13.61 -17.78
C ARG A 688 11.56 14.67 -18.66
N GLU A 689 12.59 15.38 -18.11
CA GLU A 689 13.49 16.24 -18.89
C GLU A 689 14.94 15.89 -18.60
N ALA A 690 15.87 16.28 -19.45
CA ALA A 690 17.29 16.07 -19.28
C ALA A 690 18.14 17.26 -19.73
N ALA A 691 19.13 17.62 -18.91
CA ALA A 691 20.27 18.44 -19.32
C ALA A 691 21.36 17.59 -20.03
N GLY A 692 21.22 16.28 -19.98
CA GLY A 692 21.97 15.27 -20.72
C GLY A 692 21.06 14.49 -21.65
N TRP A 693 20.74 13.25 -21.27
CA TRP A 693 19.88 12.35 -22.04
C TRP A 693 19.22 11.29 -21.14
N PHE A 694 18.20 10.62 -21.70
CA PHE A 694 17.63 9.36 -21.17
C PHE A 694 17.24 8.45 -22.32
N SER A 695 17.13 7.12 -22.06
CA SER A 695 16.70 6.14 -23.03
C SER A 695 15.86 5.02 -22.43
N TYR A 696 15.04 4.41 -23.28
CA TYR A 696 14.19 3.26 -22.96
C TYR A 696 14.44 2.13 -23.93
N ARG A 697 14.37 0.87 -23.45
CA ARG A 697 14.31 -0.33 -24.30
C ARG A 697 12.86 -0.71 -24.48
N MET A 698 12.35 -0.52 -25.69
CA MET A 698 10.96 -0.76 -26.03
C MET A 698 10.82 -1.99 -26.92
N LYS A 699 9.77 -2.79 -26.69
CA LYS A 699 9.50 -4.04 -27.41
C LYS A 699 8.58 -3.80 -28.61
N THR A 700 8.84 -4.45 -29.71
CA THR A 700 7.95 -4.38 -30.89
C THR A 700 6.77 -5.35 -30.79
N ASN A 701 6.83 -6.32 -29.85
CA ASN A 701 5.76 -7.29 -29.58
C ASN A 701 5.25 -8.02 -30.83
N GLY A 702 6.18 -8.35 -31.74
CA GLY A 702 5.86 -9.02 -33.02
C GLY A 702 5.16 -8.15 -34.05
N LYS A 703 4.97 -6.84 -33.79
CA LYS A 703 4.42 -5.87 -34.75
C LYS A 703 5.54 -5.25 -35.58
N GLN A 704 5.26 -4.95 -36.84
CA GLN A 704 6.18 -4.16 -37.67
C GLN A 704 6.03 -2.68 -37.30
N VAL A 705 6.90 -2.21 -36.42
CA VAL A 705 6.91 -0.83 -35.95
C VAL A 705 7.60 0.07 -36.98
N ASN A 706 6.92 1.11 -37.46
CA ASN A 706 7.46 2.05 -38.43
C ASN A 706 7.58 3.49 -37.95
N LYS A 707 6.98 3.82 -36.81
CA LYS A 707 7.05 5.18 -36.22
C LYS A 707 7.33 5.14 -34.72
N VAL A 708 8.01 6.17 -34.24
CA VAL A 708 8.09 6.55 -32.83
C VAL A 708 7.30 7.83 -32.63
N ARG A 709 6.31 7.78 -31.74
CA ARG A 709 5.46 8.92 -31.38
C ARG A 709 5.84 9.39 -29.97
N ILE A 710 6.18 10.70 -29.86
CA ILE A 710 6.59 11.32 -28.60
C ILE A 710 5.64 12.46 -28.28
N ARG A 711 4.99 12.41 -27.11
CA ARG A 711 4.16 13.48 -26.59
C ARG A 711 4.99 14.33 -25.62
N PHE A 712 5.00 15.64 -25.85
CA PHE A 712 5.85 16.55 -25.09
C PHE A 712 5.20 17.94 -24.94
N ARG A 713 5.67 18.71 -23.94
CA ARG A 713 5.29 20.12 -23.79
C ARG A 713 6.19 20.98 -24.68
N SER A 714 5.59 21.69 -25.62
CA SER A 714 6.32 22.61 -26.47
C SER A 714 6.62 23.90 -25.69
N GLU A 715 7.88 24.25 -25.54
CA GLU A 715 8.32 25.48 -24.86
C GLU A 715 9.45 26.15 -25.64
N ILE A 716 9.45 27.50 -25.69
CA ILE A 716 10.56 28.26 -26.28
C ILE A 716 11.84 27.95 -25.48
N ARG A 717 12.98 27.80 -26.19
CA ARG A 717 14.31 27.51 -25.65
C ARG A 717 14.44 26.10 -25.02
N LYS A 718 13.59 25.17 -25.43
CA LYS A 718 13.77 23.76 -25.16
C LYS A 718 13.71 22.99 -26.47
N ASP A 719 14.69 22.13 -26.72
CA ASP A 719 14.70 21.21 -27.87
C ASP A 719 15.34 19.88 -27.48
N ALA A 720 15.00 18.84 -28.19
CA ALA A 720 15.60 17.54 -27.98
C ALA A 720 15.93 16.86 -29.30
N LYS A 721 17.02 16.12 -29.33
CA LYS A 721 17.35 15.14 -30.34
C LYS A 721 16.77 13.80 -29.98
N VAL A 722 16.37 13.04 -30.99
CA VAL A 722 15.81 11.68 -30.85
C VAL A 722 16.68 10.72 -31.64
N TRP A 723 17.07 9.61 -30.99
CA TRP A 723 17.82 8.51 -31.62
C TRP A 723 17.07 7.20 -31.46
N ILE A 724 17.18 6.34 -32.47
CA ILE A 724 16.72 4.94 -32.46
C ILE A 724 17.96 4.07 -32.67
N ASN A 725 18.26 3.16 -31.72
CA ASN A 725 19.44 2.31 -31.73
C ASN A 725 20.74 3.07 -32.07
N GLY A 726 20.89 4.29 -31.53
CA GLY A 726 22.06 5.15 -31.72
C GLY A 726 22.04 6.00 -33.00
N GLN A 727 21.11 5.81 -33.93
CA GLN A 727 20.96 6.65 -35.14
C GLN A 727 20.04 7.83 -34.82
N GLU A 728 20.48 9.07 -35.05
CA GLU A 728 19.64 10.28 -34.94
C GLU A 728 18.56 10.26 -36.03
N VAL A 729 17.28 10.31 -35.59
CA VAL A 729 16.12 10.27 -36.50
C VAL A 729 15.38 11.60 -36.58
N GLY A 730 15.69 12.55 -35.72
CA GLY A 730 15.09 13.87 -35.76
C GLY A 730 15.16 14.66 -34.46
N ARG A 731 14.40 15.75 -34.42
CA ARG A 731 14.36 16.69 -33.28
C ARG A 731 12.95 17.06 -32.87
N LEU A 732 12.76 17.23 -31.57
CA LEU A 732 11.61 17.88 -30.96
C LEU A 732 11.94 19.37 -30.82
N ALA A 733 11.26 20.25 -31.54
CA ALA A 733 11.50 21.68 -31.45
C ALA A 733 10.39 22.38 -30.67
N GLY A 734 10.75 23.26 -29.75
CA GLY A 734 9.82 24.11 -29.01
C GLY A 734 9.15 25.14 -29.92
N LYS A 735 7.84 25.33 -29.79
CA LYS A 735 7.05 26.38 -30.42
C LYS A 735 6.67 27.44 -29.39
N PRO A 736 6.29 28.67 -29.82
CA PRO A 736 5.94 29.74 -28.89
C PRO A 736 4.74 29.48 -27.98
N ALA A 737 3.87 28.53 -28.31
CA ALA A 737 2.75 28.13 -27.46
C ALA A 737 3.17 26.99 -26.50
N SER A 738 2.88 27.15 -25.23
CA SER A 738 3.18 26.10 -24.21
C SER A 738 2.15 24.98 -24.25
N ASP A 739 1.87 24.43 -25.43
CA ASP A 739 0.87 23.40 -25.64
C ASP A 739 1.49 22.01 -25.70
N VAL A 740 0.72 21.00 -25.31
CA VAL A 740 1.08 19.61 -25.52
C VAL A 740 1.15 19.32 -27.02
N SER A 741 2.31 18.88 -27.48
CA SER A 741 2.62 18.60 -28.87
C SER A 741 3.02 17.15 -29.08
N VAL A 742 2.96 16.69 -30.33
CA VAL A 742 3.37 15.33 -30.70
C VAL A 742 4.45 15.41 -31.77
N GLY A 743 5.58 14.77 -31.54
CA GLY A 743 6.62 14.48 -32.51
C GLY A 743 6.46 13.05 -33.04
N ILE A 744 6.56 12.89 -34.36
CA ILE A 744 6.50 11.58 -35.04
C ILE A 744 7.78 11.39 -35.82
N PHE A 745 8.44 10.26 -35.64
CA PHE A 745 9.73 9.93 -36.24
C PHE A 745 9.67 8.57 -36.92
N ASP A 746 10.22 8.49 -38.14
CA ASP A 746 10.32 7.22 -38.87
C ASP A 746 11.35 6.28 -38.23
N VAL A 747 10.96 5.04 -38.03
CA VAL A 747 11.90 3.96 -37.69
C VAL A 747 12.65 3.57 -38.97
N PRO A 748 13.99 3.63 -39.00
CA PRO A 748 14.76 3.20 -40.16
C PRO A 748 14.37 1.81 -40.65
N ALA A 749 14.20 1.62 -41.95
CA ALA A 749 13.75 0.34 -42.53
C ALA A 749 14.57 -0.87 -42.06
N SER A 750 15.87 -0.69 -41.85
CA SER A 750 16.77 -1.75 -41.31
C SER A 750 16.49 -2.14 -39.85
N MET A 751 15.68 -1.38 -39.11
CA MET A 751 15.38 -1.60 -37.69
C MET A 751 13.93 -2.01 -37.44
N GLN A 752 13.03 -1.95 -38.44
CA GLN A 752 11.60 -2.23 -38.26
C GLN A 752 11.27 -3.68 -37.92
N SER A 753 12.20 -4.63 -38.20
CA SER A 753 12.08 -6.03 -37.84
C SER A 753 12.76 -6.43 -36.51
N ASN A 754 13.34 -5.47 -35.80
CA ASN A 754 14.00 -5.75 -34.54
C ASN A 754 12.94 -6.06 -33.46
N GLU A 755 13.20 -7.02 -32.60
CA GLU A 755 12.34 -7.34 -31.46
C GLU A 755 12.30 -6.22 -30.41
N GLN A 756 13.38 -5.46 -30.31
CA GLN A 756 13.53 -4.33 -29.39
C GLN A 756 14.19 -3.11 -30.08
N LEU A 757 13.77 -1.95 -29.68
CA LEU A 757 14.35 -0.67 -30.08
C LEU A 757 14.78 0.14 -28.85
N GLU A 758 15.99 0.66 -28.86
CA GLU A 758 16.40 1.66 -27.88
C GLU A 758 16.00 3.05 -28.39
N ILE A 759 15.10 3.71 -27.66
CA ILE A 759 14.71 5.10 -27.96
C ILE A 759 15.44 6.00 -26.97
N LYS A 760 16.34 6.84 -27.50
CA LYS A 760 17.11 7.81 -26.71
C LYS A 760 16.65 9.22 -27.03
N ILE A 761 16.45 10.03 -25.96
CA ILE A 761 16.07 11.44 -26.05
C ILE A 761 17.13 12.23 -25.26
N GLY A 762 17.72 13.23 -25.87
CA GLY A 762 18.74 14.05 -25.23
C GLY A 762 18.64 15.50 -25.66
N LYS A 763 19.31 16.38 -24.92
CA LYS A 763 19.31 17.82 -25.26
C LYS A 763 19.78 18.05 -26.68
N GLY A 764 19.17 19.02 -27.36
CA GLY A 764 19.56 19.49 -28.65
C GLY A 764 20.57 20.65 -28.56
N ASN A 765 20.22 21.81 -29.09
CA ASN A 765 21.03 23.02 -29.01
C ASN A 765 20.78 23.81 -27.73
N GLU A 766 19.64 23.59 -27.09
CA GLU A 766 19.25 24.24 -25.84
C GLU A 766 19.80 23.53 -24.61
N LYS A 767 19.64 24.15 -23.42
CA LYS A 767 20.25 23.63 -22.16
C LYS A 767 19.61 22.34 -21.68
N VAL A 768 18.30 22.17 -21.93
CA VAL A 768 17.51 21.03 -21.46
C VAL A 768 16.50 20.60 -22.55
N THR A 769 16.07 19.35 -22.48
CA THR A 769 14.96 18.83 -23.30
C THR A 769 13.63 19.50 -22.87
N PRO A 770 12.58 19.50 -23.70
CA PRO A 770 11.22 19.76 -23.23
C PRO A 770 10.77 18.69 -22.21
N HIS A 771 9.66 18.95 -21.53
CA HIS A 771 8.98 17.93 -20.72
C HIS A 771 8.45 16.85 -21.64
N ILE A 772 8.95 15.64 -21.54
CA ILE A 772 8.49 14.48 -22.31
C ILE A 772 7.51 13.69 -21.44
N TYR A 773 6.28 13.54 -21.94
CA TYR A 773 5.20 12.86 -21.24
C TYR A 773 5.09 11.38 -21.58
N GLU A 774 5.26 11.05 -22.87
CA GLU A 774 5.02 9.69 -23.35
C GLU A 774 5.87 9.40 -24.59
N VAL A 775 6.37 8.18 -24.67
CA VAL A 775 7.02 7.60 -25.86
C VAL A 775 6.25 6.36 -26.28
N ARG A 776 5.85 6.26 -27.55
CA ARG A 776 5.17 5.08 -28.10
C ARG A 776 5.87 4.57 -29.35
N LEU A 777 5.91 3.25 -29.48
CA LEU A 777 6.17 2.56 -30.73
C LEU A 777 4.84 2.28 -31.42
N VAL A 778 4.67 2.76 -32.65
CA VAL A 778 3.40 2.60 -33.37
C VAL A 778 3.62 2.00 -34.76
N THR A 779 2.58 1.29 -35.22
CA THR A 779 2.42 0.83 -36.61
C THR A 779 1.47 1.78 -37.32
N GLU A 780 1.80 2.24 -38.52
CA GLU A 780 0.86 2.99 -39.39
C GLU A 780 0.22 2.10 -40.44
#